data_7275ecfbe02b6be36179e677be2f7d36
#
_entry.id   7275ecfbe02b6be36179e677be2f7d36
#
_cell.length_a   1.000
_cell.length_b   1.000
_cell.length_c   1.000
_cell.angle_alpha   90.00
_cell.angle_beta   90.00
_cell.angle_gamma   90.00
#
_symmetry.space_group_name_H-M   'P 1'
#
loop_
_entity.id
_entity.type
_entity.pdbx_description
1 polymer ?
#
loop_
_entity_poly.entity_id
_entity_poly.type
_entity_poly.pdbx_seq_one_letter_code
_entity_poly.pdbx_strand_id
1 'polypeptide(L)'
;MNPDIEGQGNGPGGPGGPGGPTPAEKPRSWLGRLLGGLAGWLGGHEFHYAGFLPSRPGFLLRYTLDPFFNRVTVNPRYLERLRQLASQGAVVYALKYRSHLDFLFFNRHYQKLGALAPQVAFDLNLWMWQPFSHLVQIISAAVNYFTRRRAWPNPFQDGYFLKTLQEKRGSLLFLVDQVGFRQRFLKPREDPIRHLLELQEQLDFPIFLVPQMVIYEKGSFRENKGLWQLFFGDSENPGKLRKLGLCFLKAKRAVVEVAEPLNLKEVLASAPQGGSLRELAQETRRELIQRIDTKRRVITGPVIKSREEVLELTLTDPGLTRTMELLAETEKKKLSKIKKSAQDYFWEMSADSNIIYKNAMIRVVNWLSEHLFEGIAFDTEGFEKVREAGYKGCLIFVPCHKSHLDYLILNHLIYQHHMQPPRIAAGKNLSFWPLGPIFRGSGAFFIRRRFLGGKLYAEVLYTYLKTLVKTGYNIEFFIEGGRSRTGKLVVPKLGLLNMLLRTYDEKAAPDLWFVPTFIGYDQVLEEKAYLSELEGVSKKAESMGQLVKARKFLKKRYGKAYIQFSEPVSIKEYLAQLPPGSEPHLARDHGQEIAYRIIQAINQVSVVTPFSLVCAALLTYPRKGVYRWELLQIIQVFYEYLQAHGVLQADSLENLPQAVEDTLVLCESRKLITPIEKEEGLTEELGLGGYSIDETKRPLLEYYKNNILHFFLPTSMVSMAILARQGFEFERHQILEDFSFLQDFFKNEFIFSDSDPESQVDNILQYFNSRGVVINLDPQAASYTLSASGLKELSYFANLFYNYLESYWIVFRSMKYLQKKPRSEKEFLKRIQSIGQKLYKLGEVERTEALSEATFQNALKLFGEKGIVLKKSPEGKGATTFSRPEDEDAREYYGRQLARFLRR
;
A
#
# COMPACT_ATOMS: atom_id res chain seq x y z
N MET A 1 37.57 -36.72 29.06
CA MET A 1 37.79 -37.60 30.18
C MET A 1 36.97 -38.85 29.98
N ASN A 2 37.63 -39.88 29.49
CA ASN A 2 37.23 -41.28 29.62
C ASN A 2 37.68 -41.72 31.03
N PRO A 3 37.29 -42.80 31.69
CA PRO A 3 37.42 -44.16 31.20
C PRO A 3 36.26 -45.14 31.54
N ASP A 4 36.06 -46.18 30.73
CA ASP A 4 36.37 -47.62 30.94
C ASP A 4 35.72 -48.36 32.12
N ILE A 5 35.22 -49.54 31.80
CA ILE A 5 35.53 -50.88 32.35
C ILE A 5 34.33 -51.80 32.08
N GLU A 6 34.39 -52.79 31.16
CA GLU A 6 34.74 -54.25 31.29
C GLU A 6 33.90 -55.06 32.26
N GLY A 7 33.57 -56.29 31.74
CA GLY A 7 33.41 -57.48 32.51
C GLY A 7 32.24 -58.40 32.04
N GLN A 8 32.42 -59.35 31.17
CA GLN A 8 32.76 -60.81 31.34
C GLN A 8 31.73 -61.63 32.13
N GLY A 9 31.35 -62.76 31.49
CA GLY A 9 31.11 -63.97 32.26
C GLY A 9 30.11 -64.99 31.62
N ASN A 10 30.63 -65.88 30.83
CA ASN A 10 30.59 -67.35 30.81
C ASN A 10 29.28 -68.13 31.05
N GLY A 11 29.08 -69.10 30.08
CA GLY A 11 28.17 -70.22 30.03
C GLY A 11 28.30 -71.26 31.17
N PRO A 12 27.98 -72.59 31.08
CA PRO A 12 27.84 -73.48 29.93
C PRO A 12 26.70 -74.53 30.02
N GLY A 13 26.60 -75.46 29.05
CA GLY A 13 26.04 -76.77 29.24
C GLY A 13 25.18 -77.38 28.14
N GLY A 14 25.75 -78.32 27.34
CA GLY A 14 24.99 -79.20 26.50
C GLY A 14 24.59 -80.46 27.31
N PRO A 15 24.31 -81.68 26.74
CA PRO A 15 24.31 -82.15 25.33
C PRO A 15 23.08 -83.02 24.97
N GLY A 16 22.97 -83.51 23.72
CA GLY A 16 22.13 -84.65 23.35
C GLY A 16 21.81 -84.77 21.87
N GLY A 17 22.42 -85.68 21.19
CA GLY A 17 22.25 -86.01 19.78
C GLY A 17 21.10 -87.03 19.55
N PRO A 18 21.12 -87.85 18.50
CA PRO A 18 21.25 -87.61 17.06
C PRO A 18 20.01 -88.06 16.25
N GLY A 19 19.72 -87.54 15.13
CA GLY A 19 18.59 -87.95 14.29
C GLY A 19 18.84 -87.67 12.80
N GLY A 20 18.97 -88.57 11.99
CA GLY A 20 18.90 -88.92 10.65
C GLY A 20 18.86 -87.91 9.47
N PRO A 21 19.39 -88.30 8.32
CA PRO A 21 19.59 -87.33 7.19
C PRO A 21 18.30 -87.07 6.45
N THR A 22 17.99 -85.79 6.30
CA THR A 22 16.97 -85.24 5.36
C THR A 22 17.52 -85.32 3.94
N PRO A 23 16.68 -85.57 2.93
CA PRO A 23 17.13 -85.75 1.54
C PRO A 23 17.64 -84.43 0.90
N ALA A 24 18.67 -84.54 0.10
CA ALA A 24 19.31 -83.52 -0.65
C ALA A 24 18.33 -82.75 -1.56
N GLU A 25 18.15 -81.47 -1.32
CA GLU A 25 17.52 -80.58 -2.25
C GLU A 25 18.36 -80.46 -3.53
N LYS A 26 17.77 -80.85 -4.65
CA LYS A 26 18.34 -80.64 -5.96
C LYS A 26 18.66 -79.15 -6.17
N PRO A 27 19.78 -78.74 -6.74
CA PRO A 27 20.12 -77.38 -7.01
C PRO A 27 19.08 -76.77 -7.95
N ARG A 28 18.25 -75.81 -7.45
CA ARG A 28 17.35 -75.02 -8.26
C ARG A 28 18.16 -74.36 -9.36
N SER A 29 17.74 -74.57 -10.61
CA SER A 29 18.40 -74.04 -11.81
C SER A 29 18.50 -72.53 -11.61
N TRP A 30 19.57 -71.93 -12.16
CA TRP A 30 19.76 -70.46 -12.15
C TRP A 30 18.56 -69.75 -12.68
N LEU A 31 17.80 -70.30 -13.63
CA LEU A 31 16.49 -69.81 -14.13
C LEU A 31 15.42 -69.82 -13.02
N GLY A 32 15.38 -70.82 -12.14
CA GLY A 32 14.48 -70.90 -11.01
C GLY A 32 14.77 -69.82 -9.93
N ARG A 33 16.02 -69.43 -9.74
CA ARG A 33 16.45 -68.33 -8.87
C ARG A 33 16.15 -66.98 -9.51
N LEU A 34 16.31 -66.84 -10.83
CA LEU A 34 15.99 -65.69 -11.57
C LEU A 34 14.45 -65.45 -11.65
N LEU A 35 13.69 -66.54 -11.89
CA LEU A 35 12.24 -66.52 -11.89
C LEU A 35 11.64 -66.33 -10.48
N GLY A 36 12.28 -66.94 -9.44
CA GLY A 36 11.90 -66.75 -8.06
C GLY A 36 12.22 -65.32 -7.55
N GLY A 37 13.35 -64.76 -7.97
CA GLY A 37 13.69 -63.35 -7.75
C GLY A 37 12.77 -62.38 -8.50
N LEU A 38 12.46 -62.70 -9.77
CA LEU A 38 11.45 -61.97 -10.54
C LEU A 38 10.04 -62.09 -9.92
N ALA A 39 9.64 -63.28 -9.48
CA ALA A 39 8.33 -63.52 -8.84
C ALA A 39 8.24 -62.82 -7.47
N GLY A 40 9.33 -62.80 -6.69
CA GLY A 40 9.43 -62.05 -5.44
C GLY A 40 9.43 -60.54 -5.68
N TRP A 41 10.10 -60.10 -6.74
CA TRP A 41 10.10 -58.67 -7.16
C TRP A 41 8.76 -58.28 -7.77
N LEU A 42 8.04 -59.16 -8.43
CA LEU A 42 6.70 -58.99 -8.99
C LEU A 42 5.57 -59.16 -7.96
N GLY A 43 5.76 -59.92 -6.88
CA GLY A 43 4.73 -60.29 -5.91
C GLY A 43 4.58 -59.36 -4.70
N GLY A 44 5.48 -58.40 -4.52
CA GLY A 44 5.56 -57.62 -3.29
C GLY A 44 4.93 -56.18 -3.34
N HIS A 45 4.35 -55.77 -4.44
CA HIS A 45 3.89 -54.41 -4.58
C HIS A 45 2.39 -54.29 -4.81
N GLU A 46 1.66 -54.05 -3.73
CA GLU A 46 0.28 -53.61 -3.83
C GLU A 46 0.27 -52.18 -4.42
N PHE A 47 -0.37 -52.05 -5.57
CA PHE A 47 -0.74 -50.77 -6.18
C PHE A 47 0.38 -49.82 -6.62
N HIS A 48 0.88 -49.96 -7.81
CA HIS A 48 1.61 -48.93 -8.53
C HIS A 48 0.63 -48.20 -9.48
N TYR A 49 0.32 -46.94 -9.15
CA TYR A 49 -0.54 -46.11 -9.98
C TYR A 49 0.28 -45.12 -10.82
N ALA A 50 -0.12 -44.95 -12.10
CA ALA A 50 0.61 -44.09 -13.03
C ALA A 50 0.54 -42.58 -12.66
N GLY A 51 -0.30 -42.19 -11.72
CA GLY A 51 -0.39 -40.84 -11.16
C GLY A 51 0.51 -40.56 -9.95
N PHE A 52 1.32 -41.57 -9.52
CA PHE A 52 2.32 -41.42 -8.46
C PHE A 52 3.69 -41.09 -9.05
N LEU A 53 4.41 -40.11 -8.47
CA LEU A 53 5.80 -39.82 -8.81
C LEU A 53 6.69 -40.04 -7.59
N PRO A 54 7.69 -40.97 -7.70
CA PRO A 54 8.58 -41.28 -6.59
C PRO A 54 9.49 -40.10 -6.26
N SER A 55 10.00 -40.03 -5.02
CA SER A 55 10.88 -38.97 -4.54
C SER A 55 12.20 -38.85 -5.33
N ARG A 56 12.68 -39.94 -5.94
CA ARG A 56 13.85 -39.90 -6.83
C ARG A 56 13.42 -39.66 -8.27
N PRO A 57 13.72 -38.48 -8.84
CA PRO A 57 13.28 -38.12 -10.20
C PRO A 57 14.06 -38.92 -11.26
N GLY A 58 13.41 -39.15 -12.40
CA GLY A 58 14.07 -39.64 -13.59
C GLY A 58 15.13 -38.64 -14.11
N PHE A 59 16.10 -39.14 -14.89
CA PHE A 59 17.22 -38.36 -15.46
C PHE A 59 16.74 -37.10 -16.21
N LEU A 60 15.70 -37.25 -17.00
CA LEU A 60 15.15 -36.16 -17.83
C LEU A 60 14.68 -34.98 -16.96
N LEU A 61 13.99 -35.24 -15.85
CA LEU A 61 13.45 -34.22 -14.98
C LEU A 61 14.56 -33.46 -14.24
N ARG A 62 15.57 -34.19 -13.78
CA ARG A 62 16.68 -33.66 -12.97
C ARG A 62 17.57 -32.68 -13.77
N TYR A 63 17.88 -32.99 -15.02
CA TYR A 63 18.85 -32.25 -15.80
C TYR A 63 18.23 -31.19 -16.72
N THR A 64 16.95 -31.35 -17.09
CA THR A 64 16.28 -30.41 -18.02
C THR A 64 15.42 -29.39 -17.33
N LEU A 65 14.60 -29.75 -16.34
CA LEU A 65 13.58 -28.86 -15.75
C LEU A 65 13.96 -28.28 -14.38
N ASP A 66 14.65 -29.04 -13.53
CA ASP A 66 15.04 -28.60 -12.19
C ASP A 66 15.80 -27.26 -12.13
N PRO A 67 16.74 -26.93 -13.04
CA PRO A 67 17.44 -25.65 -13.01
C PRO A 67 16.53 -24.44 -13.20
N PHE A 68 15.41 -24.61 -13.90
CA PHE A 68 14.43 -23.54 -14.14
C PHE A 68 13.44 -23.42 -12.99
N PHE A 69 13.02 -24.52 -12.41
CA PHE A 69 12.12 -24.56 -11.28
C PHE A 69 12.70 -23.87 -10.04
N ASN A 70 14.01 -23.93 -9.84
CA ASN A 70 14.71 -23.30 -8.71
C ASN A 70 14.68 -21.77 -8.73
N ARG A 71 14.30 -21.15 -9.83
CA ARG A 71 14.28 -19.69 -10.00
C ARG A 71 12.96 -19.04 -9.62
N VAL A 72 11.96 -19.86 -9.31
CA VAL A 72 10.62 -19.38 -8.92
C VAL A 72 10.60 -19.06 -7.44
N THR A 73 9.99 -17.96 -7.06
CA THR A 73 9.89 -17.53 -5.66
C THR A 73 8.59 -18.01 -5.01
N VAL A 74 8.70 -18.47 -3.76
CA VAL A 74 7.55 -18.84 -2.91
C VAL A 74 7.65 -18.04 -1.62
N ASN A 75 6.56 -17.45 -1.17
CA ASN A 75 6.55 -16.72 0.09
C ASN A 75 6.81 -17.68 1.27
N PRO A 76 7.81 -17.41 2.15
CA PRO A 76 8.13 -18.27 3.29
C PRO A 76 6.96 -18.52 4.24
N ARG A 77 6.08 -17.52 4.45
CA ARG A 77 4.86 -17.66 5.27
C ARG A 77 3.92 -18.76 4.76
N TYR A 78 3.83 -18.93 3.44
CA TYR A 78 3.02 -20.02 2.87
C TYR A 78 3.61 -21.40 3.16
N LEU A 79 4.94 -21.53 3.16
CA LEU A 79 5.60 -22.80 3.47
C LEU A 79 5.38 -23.20 4.93
N GLU A 80 5.43 -22.26 5.86
CA GLU A 80 5.13 -22.52 7.27
C GLU A 80 3.67 -22.96 7.46
N ARG A 81 2.74 -22.25 6.83
CA ARG A 81 1.31 -22.58 6.88
C ARG A 81 1.04 -23.98 6.30
N LEU A 82 1.70 -24.33 5.18
CA LEU A 82 1.59 -25.68 4.60
C LEU A 82 2.11 -26.77 5.54
N ARG A 83 3.19 -26.51 6.27
CA ARG A 83 3.71 -27.44 7.28
C ARG A 83 2.72 -27.62 8.44
N GLN A 84 2.11 -26.55 8.90
CA GLN A 84 1.07 -26.58 9.95
C GLN A 84 -0.14 -27.41 9.50
N LEU A 85 -0.65 -27.17 8.28
CA LEU A 85 -1.78 -27.95 7.73
C LEU A 85 -1.43 -29.43 7.59
N ALA A 86 -0.22 -29.76 7.15
CA ALA A 86 0.25 -31.14 7.00
C ALA A 86 0.37 -31.86 8.35
N SER A 87 0.62 -31.17 9.45
CA SER A 87 0.61 -31.78 10.80
C SER A 87 -0.82 -32.07 11.26
N GLN A 88 -1.78 -31.26 10.92
CA GLN A 88 -3.18 -31.39 11.34
C GLN A 88 -3.98 -32.42 10.52
N GLY A 89 -3.71 -32.55 9.22
CA GLY A 89 -4.50 -33.42 8.36
C GLY A 89 -3.81 -33.77 7.03
N ALA A 90 -4.57 -34.33 6.10
CA ALA A 90 -4.12 -34.60 4.75
C ALA A 90 -4.22 -33.36 3.87
N VAL A 91 -3.16 -33.06 3.09
CA VAL A 91 -3.10 -31.91 2.20
C VAL A 91 -3.27 -32.34 0.74
N VAL A 92 -4.25 -31.77 0.08
CA VAL A 92 -4.51 -31.96 -1.35
C VAL A 92 -4.43 -30.61 -2.04
N TYR A 93 -3.43 -30.43 -2.88
CA TYR A 93 -3.26 -29.21 -3.66
C TYR A 93 -4.28 -29.13 -4.79
N ALA A 94 -4.88 -27.98 -5.01
CA ALA A 94 -5.86 -27.74 -6.06
C ALA A 94 -5.32 -26.72 -7.07
N LEU A 95 -5.19 -27.13 -8.34
CA LEU A 95 -4.81 -26.26 -9.44
C LEU A 95 -5.99 -26.07 -10.38
N LYS A 96 -6.13 -24.84 -10.93
CA LYS A 96 -7.25 -24.51 -11.81
C LYS A 96 -7.24 -25.35 -13.09
N TYR A 97 -6.12 -25.43 -13.79
CA TYR A 97 -6.01 -26.11 -15.09
C TYR A 97 -5.09 -27.31 -15.08
N ARG A 98 -5.47 -28.37 -15.83
CA ARG A 98 -4.69 -29.59 -15.96
C ARG A 98 -3.36 -29.34 -16.67
N SER A 99 -2.24 -29.62 -15.96
CA SER A 99 -0.88 -29.38 -16.45
C SER A 99 0.13 -30.33 -15.82
N HIS A 100 0.81 -31.14 -16.65
CA HIS A 100 1.94 -32.00 -16.20
C HIS A 100 3.10 -31.15 -15.67
N LEU A 101 3.36 -30.02 -16.31
CA LEU A 101 4.49 -29.15 -15.98
C LEU A 101 4.30 -28.47 -14.60
N ASP A 102 3.08 -28.07 -14.29
CA ASP A 102 2.78 -27.46 -12.99
C ASP A 102 2.86 -28.51 -11.86
N PHE A 103 2.39 -29.75 -12.10
CA PHE A 103 2.56 -30.85 -11.15
C PHE A 103 4.05 -31.14 -10.88
N LEU A 104 4.86 -31.30 -11.92
CA LEU A 104 6.29 -31.57 -11.80
C LEU A 104 7.00 -30.42 -11.09
N PHE A 105 6.62 -29.17 -11.39
CA PHE A 105 7.12 -27.99 -10.72
C PHE A 105 6.86 -28.06 -9.21
N PHE A 106 5.61 -28.23 -8.78
CA PHE A 106 5.27 -28.26 -7.36
C PHE A 106 5.91 -29.45 -6.64
N ASN A 107 5.94 -30.63 -7.28
CA ASN A 107 6.61 -31.81 -6.72
C ASN A 107 8.09 -31.49 -6.44
N ARG A 108 8.83 -30.98 -7.42
CA ARG A 108 10.28 -30.80 -7.31
C ARG A 108 10.63 -29.59 -6.43
N HIS A 109 9.90 -28.48 -6.62
CA HIS A 109 10.19 -27.25 -5.93
C HIS A 109 9.90 -27.36 -4.42
N TYR A 110 8.77 -27.96 -4.05
CA TYR A 110 8.41 -28.16 -2.64
C TYR A 110 9.34 -29.18 -1.94
N GLN A 111 9.77 -30.27 -2.63
CA GLN A 111 10.78 -31.15 -2.08
C GLN A 111 12.06 -30.40 -1.67
N LYS A 112 12.54 -29.50 -2.51
CA LYS A 112 13.75 -28.71 -2.22
C LYS A 112 13.58 -27.72 -1.08
N LEU A 113 12.39 -27.15 -0.95
CA LEU A 113 12.06 -26.20 0.12
C LEU A 113 11.68 -26.88 1.44
N GLY A 114 11.73 -28.21 1.51
CA GLY A 114 11.37 -29.00 2.71
C GLY A 114 9.88 -28.85 3.09
N ALA A 115 9.02 -28.59 2.11
CA ALA A 115 7.57 -28.59 2.26
C ALA A 115 6.99 -29.94 1.78
N LEU A 116 5.71 -30.20 2.15
CA LEU A 116 5.00 -31.38 1.69
C LEU A 116 4.80 -31.33 0.18
N ALA A 117 5.58 -32.09 -0.56
CA ALA A 117 5.50 -32.12 -2.02
C ALA A 117 4.34 -33.01 -2.51
N PRO A 118 3.58 -32.62 -3.56
CA PRO A 118 2.59 -33.49 -4.15
C PRO A 118 3.25 -34.69 -4.84
N GLN A 119 2.99 -35.87 -4.37
CA GLN A 119 3.49 -37.13 -4.93
C GLN A 119 2.44 -37.82 -5.80
N VAL A 120 1.18 -37.62 -5.50
CA VAL A 120 0.03 -38.25 -6.16
C VAL A 120 -0.80 -37.25 -6.90
N ALA A 121 -1.13 -37.51 -8.16
CA ALA A 121 -2.06 -36.72 -8.94
C ALA A 121 -3.35 -37.53 -9.20
N PHE A 122 -4.51 -36.98 -8.82
CA PHE A 122 -5.81 -37.65 -8.98
C PHE A 122 -6.22 -37.87 -10.45
N ASP A 123 -5.87 -36.94 -11.32
CA ASP A 123 -6.33 -36.86 -12.70
C ASP A 123 -5.21 -36.86 -13.74
N LEU A 124 -3.99 -37.15 -13.36
CA LEU A 124 -2.85 -37.04 -14.25
C LEU A 124 -2.14 -38.37 -14.47
N ASN A 125 -1.87 -38.69 -15.72
CA ASN A 125 -1.04 -39.80 -16.07
C ASN A 125 0.41 -39.33 -16.27
N LEU A 126 1.33 -39.83 -15.42
CA LEU A 126 2.72 -39.40 -15.36
C LEU A 126 3.68 -40.42 -16.04
N TRP A 127 3.19 -41.28 -16.94
CA TRP A 127 4.00 -42.35 -17.60
C TRP A 127 5.34 -41.83 -18.14
N MET A 128 5.32 -40.73 -18.84
CA MET A 128 6.53 -40.16 -19.47
C MET A 128 7.59 -39.69 -18.48
N TRP A 129 7.22 -39.48 -17.23
CA TRP A 129 8.06 -38.88 -16.20
C TRP A 129 8.57 -39.90 -15.18
N GLN A 130 8.15 -41.16 -15.33
CA GLN A 130 8.52 -42.25 -14.44
C GLN A 130 9.96 -42.72 -14.69
N PRO A 131 10.73 -43.11 -13.63
CA PRO A 131 11.92 -43.91 -13.78
C PRO A 131 11.58 -45.22 -14.46
N PHE A 132 12.49 -45.75 -15.30
CA PHE A 132 12.26 -47.00 -16.04
C PHE A 132 11.91 -48.20 -15.13
N SER A 133 12.60 -48.28 -14.00
CA SER A 133 12.29 -49.33 -13.00
C SER A 133 10.87 -49.25 -12.46
N HIS A 134 10.35 -48.05 -12.23
CA HIS A 134 9.00 -47.84 -11.73
C HIS A 134 7.94 -48.08 -12.82
N LEU A 135 8.25 -47.77 -14.09
CA LEU A 135 7.40 -48.14 -15.22
C LEU A 135 7.15 -49.64 -15.33
N VAL A 136 8.20 -50.42 -15.19
CA VAL A 136 8.11 -51.91 -15.20
C VAL A 136 7.24 -52.38 -14.04
N GLN A 137 7.37 -51.79 -12.85
CA GLN A 137 6.56 -52.13 -11.69
C GLN A 137 5.07 -51.82 -11.92
N ILE A 138 4.74 -50.63 -12.49
CA ILE A 138 3.36 -50.24 -12.81
C ILE A 138 2.74 -51.22 -13.79
N ILE A 139 3.45 -51.58 -14.88
CA ILE A 139 2.95 -52.51 -15.88
C ILE A 139 2.73 -53.89 -15.26
N SER A 140 3.71 -54.38 -14.51
CA SER A 140 3.62 -55.68 -13.85
C SER A 140 2.44 -55.71 -12.84
N ALA A 141 2.28 -54.68 -12.02
CA ALA A 141 1.15 -54.59 -11.09
C ALA A 141 -0.19 -54.54 -11.83
N ALA A 142 -0.30 -53.78 -12.92
CA ALA A 142 -1.51 -53.69 -13.73
C ALA A 142 -1.88 -55.05 -14.38
N VAL A 143 -0.87 -55.78 -14.93
CA VAL A 143 -1.08 -57.10 -15.50
C VAL A 143 -1.50 -58.08 -14.42
N ASN A 144 -0.83 -58.10 -13.27
CA ASN A 144 -1.18 -58.99 -12.15
C ASN A 144 -2.60 -58.71 -11.61
N TYR A 145 -2.99 -57.47 -11.53
CA TYR A 145 -4.35 -57.08 -11.14
C TYR A 145 -5.37 -57.58 -12.17
N PHE A 146 -5.10 -57.37 -13.48
CA PHE A 146 -5.99 -57.79 -14.55
C PHE A 146 -6.16 -59.31 -14.58
N THR A 147 -5.04 -60.07 -14.40
CA THR A 147 -5.10 -61.54 -14.35
C THR A 147 -5.93 -62.06 -13.20
N ARG A 148 -5.90 -61.38 -12.02
CA ARG A 148 -6.65 -61.80 -10.83
C ARG A 148 -8.11 -61.39 -10.86
N ARG A 149 -8.40 -60.13 -11.32
CA ARG A 149 -9.74 -59.53 -11.24
C ARG A 149 -10.45 -59.34 -12.58
N ARG A 150 -9.79 -59.68 -13.68
CA ARG A 150 -10.26 -59.45 -15.07
C ARG A 150 -10.77 -58.03 -15.36
N ALA A 151 -10.25 -57.07 -14.61
CA ALA A 151 -10.53 -55.63 -14.75
C ALA A 151 -9.23 -54.84 -14.61
N TRP A 152 -9.14 -53.68 -15.24
CA TRP A 152 -7.99 -52.82 -15.08
C TRP A 152 -8.08 -52.06 -13.73
N PRO A 153 -6.95 -51.83 -13.05
CA PRO A 153 -6.95 -51.13 -11.75
C PRO A 153 -7.54 -49.73 -11.89
N ASN A 154 -8.48 -49.38 -11.01
CA ASN A 154 -9.08 -48.05 -10.93
C ASN A 154 -8.82 -47.47 -9.54
N PRO A 155 -7.96 -46.44 -9.41
CA PRO A 155 -7.52 -45.90 -8.13
C PRO A 155 -8.68 -45.28 -7.32
N PHE A 156 -9.79 -44.93 -7.95
CA PHE A 156 -10.99 -44.46 -7.27
C PHE A 156 -11.80 -45.58 -6.59
N GLN A 157 -11.62 -46.83 -7.03
CA GLN A 157 -12.39 -47.98 -6.52
C GLN A 157 -11.56 -48.93 -5.67
N ASP A 158 -10.24 -48.92 -5.84
CA ASP A 158 -9.30 -49.86 -5.26
C ASP A 158 -8.72 -49.46 -3.89
N GLY A 159 -9.25 -48.39 -3.27
CA GLY A 159 -8.78 -47.87 -2.00
C GLY A 159 -7.40 -47.15 -2.03
N TYR A 160 -6.84 -46.97 -3.22
CA TYR A 160 -5.51 -46.38 -3.38
C TYR A 160 -5.45 -44.93 -2.81
N PHE A 161 -6.45 -44.12 -3.08
CA PHE A 161 -6.51 -42.76 -2.59
C PHE A 161 -6.75 -42.67 -1.07
N LEU A 162 -7.56 -43.57 -0.52
CA LEU A 162 -7.78 -43.68 0.93
C LEU A 162 -6.44 -43.93 1.65
N LYS A 163 -5.68 -44.94 1.18
CA LYS A 163 -4.35 -45.25 1.73
C LYS A 163 -3.38 -44.09 1.61
N THR A 164 -3.37 -43.38 0.46
CA THR A 164 -2.56 -42.19 0.22
C THR A 164 -2.86 -41.07 1.23
N LEU A 165 -4.13 -40.86 1.54
CA LEU A 165 -4.56 -39.82 2.50
C LEU A 165 -4.25 -40.25 3.95
N GLN A 166 -4.44 -41.55 4.29
CA GLN A 166 -4.08 -42.08 5.61
C GLN A 166 -2.57 -41.96 5.89
N GLU A 167 -1.75 -42.17 4.88
CA GLU A 167 -0.29 -41.94 4.96
C GLU A 167 0.10 -40.45 4.89
N LYS A 168 -0.88 -39.53 4.82
CA LYS A 168 -0.71 -38.08 4.70
C LYS A 168 0.25 -37.65 3.57
N ARG A 169 0.29 -38.44 2.48
CA ARG A 169 1.10 -38.07 1.30
C ARG A 169 0.49 -36.88 0.59
N GLY A 170 1.33 -35.88 0.25
CA GLY A 170 0.91 -34.74 -0.54
C GLY A 170 0.27 -35.20 -1.86
N SER A 171 -0.92 -34.70 -2.12
CA SER A 171 -1.69 -35.06 -3.31
C SER A 171 -2.08 -33.77 -4.08
N LEU A 172 -2.42 -33.95 -5.37
CA LEU A 172 -2.78 -32.81 -6.22
C LEU A 172 -3.96 -33.18 -7.15
N LEU A 173 -4.89 -32.25 -7.31
CA LEU A 173 -6.02 -32.35 -8.23
C LEU A 173 -6.15 -31.13 -9.13
N PHE A 174 -6.90 -31.28 -10.21
CA PHE A 174 -7.22 -30.19 -11.13
C PHE A 174 -8.71 -29.88 -11.13
N LEU A 175 -9.05 -28.58 -11.08
CA LEU A 175 -10.44 -28.14 -10.97
C LEU A 175 -11.15 -28.10 -12.32
N VAL A 176 -10.41 -27.76 -13.39
CA VAL A 176 -10.95 -27.61 -14.76
C VAL A 176 -10.11 -28.42 -15.76
N ASP A 177 -10.79 -29.29 -16.52
CA ASP A 177 -10.20 -29.94 -17.68
C ASP A 177 -11.05 -29.58 -18.91
N GLN A 178 -10.42 -29.01 -19.93
CA GLN A 178 -11.15 -28.55 -21.13
C GLN A 178 -11.82 -29.70 -21.89
N VAL A 179 -11.21 -30.89 -21.87
CA VAL A 179 -11.75 -32.07 -22.53
C VAL A 179 -12.62 -32.89 -21.59
N GLY A 180 -12.22 -33.01 -20.32
CA GLY A 180 -12.87 -33.81 -19.29
C GLY A 180 -14.00 -33.11 -18.54
N PHE A 181 -14.14 -31.79 -18.67
CA PHE A 181 -15.16 -31.03 -17.93
C PHE A 181 -16.57 -31.53 -18.23
N ARG A 182 -16.90 -31.78 -19.48
CA ARG A 182 -18.19 -32.42 -19.90
C ARG A 182 -18.29 -33.86 -19.37
N GLN A 183 -17.21 -34.65 -19.42
CA GLN A 183 -17.18 -36.02 -18.91
C GLN A 183 -17.36 -36.09 -17.40
N ARG A 184 -16.81 -35.16 -16.63
CA ARG A 184 -17.00 -35.07 -15.16
C ARG A 184 -18.46 -34.81 -14.76
N PHE A 185 -19.21 -34.11 -15.59
CA PHE A 185 -20.67 -33.98 -15.40
C PHE A 185 -21.43 -35.24 -15.78
N LEU A 186 -20.93 -36.01 -16.75
CA LEU A 186 -21.58 -37.22 -17.26
C LEU A 186 -21.18 -38.48 -16.50
N LYS A 187 -19.98 -38.53 -15.92
CA LYS A 187 -19.43 -39.62 -15.12
C LYS A 187 -19.15 -39.21 -13.66
N PRO A 188 -20.17 -39.07 -12.82
CA PRO A 188 -20.03 -38.54 -11.46
C PRO A 188 -19.16 -39.39 -10.52
N ARG A 189 -18.92 -40.69 -10.82
CA ARG A 189 -18.13 -41.59 -10.01
C ARG A 189 -16.60 -41.36 -10.10
N GLU A 190 -16.13 -40.58 -11.07
CA GLU A 190 -14.71 -40.30 -11.30
C GLU A 190 -14.37 -38.82 -10.96
N ASP A 191 -15.26 -38.10 -10.27
CA ASP A 191 -14.98 -36.72 -9.81
C ASP A 191 -14.09 -36.74 -8.56
N PRO A 192 -12.83 -36.22 -8.62
CA PRO A 192 -11.91 -36.26 -7.48
C PRO A 192 -12.44 -35.54 -6.24
N ILE A 193 -13.15 -34.40 -6.38
CA ILE A 193 -13.67 -33.66 -5.24
C ILE A 193 -14.78 -34.44 -4.56
N ARG A 194 -15.69 -35.01 -5.36
CA ARG A 194 -16.75 -35.86 -4.81
C ARG A 194 -16.13 -37.06 -4.05
N HIS A 195 -15.14 -37.70 -4.65
CA HIS A 195 -14.48 -38.86 -4.02
C HIS A 195 -13.76 -38.45 -2.73
N LEU A 196 -13.13 -37.26 -2.70
CA LEU A 196 -12.51 -36.76 -1.46
C LEU A 196 -13.55 -36.46 -0.37
N LEU A 197 -14.74 -35.98 -0.71
CA LEU A 197 -15.84 -35.81 0.25
C LEU A 197 -16.29 -37.18 0.79
N GLU A 198 -16.45 -38.21 -0.07
CA GLU A 198 -16.76 -39.56 0.35
C GLU A 198 -15.67 -40.18 1.27
N LEU A 199 -14.38 -39.89 0.99
CA LEU A 199 -13.27 -40.34 1.82
C LEU A 199 -13.14 -39.55 3.12
N GLN A 200 -13.54 -38.29 3.16
CA GLN A 200 -13.55 -37.50 4.40
C GLN A 200 -14.47 -38.10 5.47
N GLU A 201 -15.60 -38.70 5.07
CA GLU A 201 -16.49 -39.39 5.99
C GLU A 201 -15.83 -40.63 6.68
N GLN A 202 -14.79 -41.18 6.06
CA GLN A 202 -14.04 -42.33 6.53
C GLN A 202 -12.77 -42.01 7.33
N LEU A 203 -12.42 -40.71 7.42
CA LEU A 203 -11.18 -40.25 8.03
C LEU A 203 -11.49 -39.38 9.27
N ASP A 204 -10.77 -39.65 10.36
CA ASP A 204 -10.90 -38.91 11.62
C ASP A 204 -10.28 -37.50 11.55
N PHE A 205 -9.28 -37.33 10.73
CA PHE A 205 -8.59 -36.04 10.52
C PHE A 205 -9.08 -35.33 9.26
N PRO A 206 -8.95 -33.97 9.22
CA PRO A 206 -9.43 -33.20 8.09
C PRO A 206 -8.59 -33.37 6.82
N ILE A 207 -9.25 -33.31 5.66
CA ILE A 207 -8.63 -33.13 4.35
C ILE A 207 -8.67 -31.65 4.02
N PHE A 208 -7.49 -31.05 3.81
CA PHE A 208 -7.35 -29.65 3.41
C PHE A 208 -7.15 -29.54 1.90
N LEU A 209 -8.08 -28.91 1.20
CA LEU A 209 -7.90 -28.51 -0.19
C LEU A 209 -7.16 -27.18 -0.24
N VAL A 210 -5.95 -27.16 -0.78
CA VAL A 210 -5.09 -25.97 -0.83
C VAL A 210 -5.06 -25.45 -2.27
N PRO A 211 -5.82 -24.38 -2.58
CA PRO A 211 -5.81 -23.79 -3.91
C PRO A 211 -4.50 -23.05 -4.14
N GLN A 212 -3.82 -23.35 -5.25
CA GLN A 212 -2.55 -22.71 -5.59
C GLN A 212 -2.37 -22.49 -7.09
N MET A 213 -1.45 -21.60 -7.45
CA MET A 213 -1.15 -21.31 -8.84
C MET A 213 0.29 -20.85 -9.03
N VAL A 214 0.81 -21.01 -10.24
CA VAL A 214 2.07 -20.39 -10.69
C VAL A 214 1.75 -19.27 -11.66
N ILE A 215 2.24 -18.07 -11.37
CA ILE A 215 2.08 -16.89 -12.21
C ILE A 215 3.42 -16.63 -12.91
N TYR A 216 3.52 -16.92 -14.21
CA TYR A 216 4.73 -16.76 -15.01
C TYR A 216 4.92 -15.35 -15.56
N GLU A 217 3.86 -14.58 -15.72
CA GLU A 217 3.87 -13.20 -16.22
C GLU A 217 3.07 -12.28 -15.30
N LYS A 218 3.72 -11.19 -14.90
CA LYS A 218 3.10 -10.11 -14.14
C LYS A 218 2.50 -9.10 -15.12
N GLY A 219 1.22 -9.03 -15.20
CA GLY A 219 0.52 -8.01 -15.99
C GLY A 219 -0.78 -8.53 -16.59
N SER A 220 -1.72 -7.62 -16.70
CA SER A 220 -3.00 -7.89 -17.32
C SER A 220 -2.83 -8.08 -18.83
N PHE A 221 -3.42 -9.10 -19.37
CA PHE A 221 -3.36 -9.43 -20.78
C PHE A 221 -4.56 -8.84 -21.52
N ARG A 222 -4.31 -8.32 -22.72
CA ARG A 222 -5.35 -7.98 -23.68
C ARG A 222 -5.82 -9.28 -24.33
N GLU A 223 -7.11 -9.56 -24.37
CA GLU A 223 -7.65 -10.64 -25.18
C GLU A 223 -7.43 -10.31 -26.67
N ASN A 224 -6.37 -10.84 -27.25
CA ASN A 224 -6.22 -10.85 -28.69
C ASN A 224 -6.99 -12.05 -29.25
N LYS A 225 -8.19 -11.83 -29.75
CA LYS A 225 -8.96 -12.81 -30.53
C LYS A 225 -8.28 -13.00 -31.89
N GLY A 226 -7.29 -13.88 -31.98
CA GLY A 226 -6.58 -14.15 -33.24
C GLY A 226 -6.15 -15.61 -33.38
N LEU A 227 -5.81 -16.05 -34.60
CA LEU A 227 -5.34 -17.40 -34.93
C LEU A 227 -4.17 -17.89 -34.07
N TRP A 228 -3.41 -17.00 -33.49
CA TRP A 228 -2.33 -17.30 -32.51
C TRP A 228 -2.82 -17.99 -31.23
N GLN A 229 -4.07 -17.78 -30.80
CA GLN A 229 -4.63 -18.48 -29.62
C GLN A 229 -4.86 -19.97 -29.88
N LEU A 230 -5.15 -20.36 -31.11
CA LEU A 230 -5.31 -21.76 -31.51
C LEU A 230 -3.98 -22.54 -31.32
N PHE A 231 -2.84 -21.92 -31.60
CA PHE A 231 -1.51 -22.57 -31.50
C PHE A 231 -0.85 -22.44 -30.14
N PHE A 232 -1.03 -21.32 -29.45
CA PHE A 232 -0.30 -21.01 -28.21
C PHE A 232 -1.13 -20.99 -26.94
N GLY A 233 -2.43 -21.27 -27.02
CA GLY A 233 -3.36 -21.28 -25.90
C GLY A 233 -3.66 -19.88 -25.38
N ASP A 234 -4.64 -19.79 -24.49
CA ASP A 234 -5.08 -18.54 -23.86
C ASP A 234 -4.07 -18.06 -22.81
N SER A 235 -4.11 -16.78 -22.45
CA SER A 235 -3.28 -16.21 -21.39
C SER A 235 -3.54 -16.84 -20.01
N GLU A 236 -4.77 -17.33 -19.81
CA GLU A 236 -5.14 -18.05 -18.59
C GLU A 236 -4.64 -19.50 -18.58
N ASN A 237 -4.57 -20.16 -19.75
CA ASN A 237 -4.05 -21.51 -19.89
C ASN A 237 -3.12 -21.57 -21.11
N PRO A 238 -1.86 -21.11 -20.99
CA PRO A 238 -0.90 -21.16 -22.09
C PRO A 238 -0.71 -22.60 -22.57
N GLY A 239 -0.69 -22.82 -23.88
CA GLY A 239 -0.41 -24.12 -24.47
C GLY A 239 0.93 -24.70 -23.99
N LYS A 240 1.10 -26.03 -24.08
CA LYS A 240 2.27 -26.77 -23.57
C LYS A 240 3.60 -26.17 -24.00
N LEU A 241 3.74 -25.77 -25.26
CA LEU A 241 4.96 -25.16 -25.81
C LEU A 241 5.20 -23.74 -25.28
N ARG A 242 4.14 -22.95 -25.09
CA ARG A 242 4.23 -21.62 -24.51
C ARG A 242 4.56 -21.69 -23.01
N LYS A 243 4.00 -22.64 -22.26
CA LYS A 243 4.36 -22.88 -20.86
C LYS A 243 5.84 -23.25 -20.70
N LEU A 244 6.34 -24.14 -21.58
CA LEU A 244 7.77 -24.45 -21.64
C LEU A 244 8.60 -23.20 -21.95
N GLY A 245 8.27 -22.46 -22.97
CA GLY A 245 8.98 -21.21 -23.31
C GLY A 245 8.95 -20.19 -22.17
N LEU A 246 7.82 -19.99 -21.49
CA LEU A 246 7.69 -19.11 -20.32
C LEU A 246 8.52 -19.61 -19.13
N CYS A 247 8.54 -20.91 -18.90
CA CYS A 247 9.36 -21.53 -17.85
C CYS A 247 10.86 -21.29 -18.11
N PHE A 248 11.32 -21.45 -19.34
CA PHE A 248 12.71 -21.24 -19.72
C PHE A 248 13.13 -19.75 -19.72
N LEU A 249 12.31 -18.86 -20.27
CA LEU A 249 12.66 -17.47 -20.46
C LEU A 249 12.34 -16.57 -19.29
N LYS A 250 11.30 -16.88 -18.50
CA LYS A 250 10.74 -16.00 -17.46
C LYS A 250 10.69 -16.58 -16.05
N ALA A 251 11.33 -17.72 -15.81
CA ALA A 251 11.33 -18.40 -14.49
C ALA A 251 11.74 -17.48 -13.32
N LYS A 252 12.70 -16.57 -13.52
CA LYS A 252 13.13 -15.60 -12.49
C LYS A 252 12.03 -14.61 -12.05
N ARG A 253 10.93 -14.50 -12.81
CA ARG A 253 9.82 -13.59 -12.54
C ARG A 253 8.55 -14.33 -12.13
N ALA A 254 8.59 -15.65 -12.11
CA ALA A 254 7.46 -16.47 -11.73
C ALA A 254 7.30 -16.49 -10.20
N VAL A 255 6.06 -16.47 -9.75
CA VAL A 255 5.68 -16.47 -8.33
C VAL A 255 4.65 -17.55 -8.09
N VAL A 256 4.78 -18.26 -6.97
CA VAL A 256 3.76 -19.18 -6.47
C VAL A 256 2.86 -18.44 -5.50
N GLU A 257 1.55 -18.53 -5.74
CA GLU A 257 0.53 -18.04 -4.84
C GLU A 257 -0.35 -19.17 -4.35
N VAL A 258 -0.65 -19.12 -3.05
CA VAL A 258 -1.52 -20.06 -2.35
C VAL A 258 -2.72 -19.29 -1.82
N ALA A 259 -3.93 -19.74 -2.17
CA ALA A 259 -5.17 -19.15 -1.62
C ALA A 259 -5.54 -19.83 -0.30
N GLU A 260 -6.57 -19.28 0.38
CA GLU A 260 -7.06 -19.83 1.65
C GLU A 260 -7.46 -21.29 1.49
N PRO A 261 -6.93 -22.20 2.34
CA PRO A 261 -7.30 -23.61 2.34
C PRO A 261 -8.78 -23.81 2.65
N LEU A 262 -9.34 -24.89 2.13
CA LEU A 262 -10.70 -25.33 2.43
C LEU A 262 -10.64 -26.64 3.21
N ASN A 263 -11.28 -26.69 4.36
CA ASN A 263 -11.38 -27.87 5.20
C ASN A 263 -12.62 -28.68 4.82
N LEU A 264 -12.44 -29.87 4.23
CA LEU A 264 -13.58 -30.70 3.79
C LEU A 264 -14.45 -31.20 4.93
N LYS A 265 -13.90 -31.36 6.13
CA LYS A 265 -14.68 -31.74 7.32
C LYS A 265 -15.68 -30.64 7.71
N GLU A 266 -15.27 -29.37 7.62
CA GLU A 266 -16.13 -28.21 7.86
C GLU A 266 -17.19 -28.07 6.74
N VAL A 267 -16.79 -28.31 5.48
CA VAL A 267 -17.70 -28.26 4.33
C VAL A 267 -18.81 -29.30 4.48
N LEU A 268 -18.49 -30.52 4.91
CA LEU A 268 -19.49 -31.57 5.16
C LEU A 268 -20.39 -31.19 6.34
N ALA A 269 -19.81 -30.64 7.43
CA ALA A 269 -20.58 -30.23 8.60
C ALA A 269 -21.56 -29.07 8.34
N SER A 270 -21.23 -28.19 7.39
CA SER A 270 -22.06 -27.05 6.98
C SER A 270 -23.07 -27.38 5.87
N ALA A 271 -23.00 -28.57 5.31
CA ALA A 271 -23.89 -28.99 4.23
C ALA A 271 -25.36 -29.10 4.70
N PRO A 272 -26.33 -28.64 3.90
CA PRO A 272 -27.75 -28.79 4.22
C PRO A 272 -28.12 -30.27 4.38
N GLN A 273 -28.92 -30.61 5.40
CA GLN A 273 -29.41 -31.98 5.59
C GLN A 273 -30.20 -32.46 4.38
N GLY A 274 -29.71 -33.55 3.72
CA GLY A 274 -30.32 -34.09 2.52
C GLY A 274 -29.73 -33.60 1.19
N GLY A 275 -28.68 -32.74 1.21
CA GLY A 275 -27.99 -32.27 0.02
C GLY A 275 -27.22 -33.39 -0.68
N SER A 276 -27.20 -33.39 -2.02
CA SER A 276 -26.46 -34.35 -2.82
C SER A 276 -24.94 -34.04 -2.74
N LEU A 277 -24.11 -35.07 -2.41
CA LEU A 277 -22.62 -34.95 -2.49
C LEU A 277 -22.13 -34.46 -3.85
N ARG A 278 -22.89 -34.64 -4.91
CA ARG A 278 -22.60 -34.11 -6.23
C ARG A 278 -22.74 -32.59 -6.28
N GLU A 279 -23.77 -32.02 -5.68
CA GLU A 279 -24.00 -30.59 -5.61
C GLU A 279 -22.93 -29.93 -4.73
N LEU A 280 -22.64 -30.53 -3.58
CA LEU A 280 -21.60 -30.07 -2.68
C LEU A 280 -20.21 -30.08 -3.35
N ALA A 281 -19.87 -31.11 -4.14
CA ALA A 281 -18.63 -31.16 -4.91
C ALA A 281 -18.55 -30.07 -5.97
N GLN A 282 -19.67 -29.71 -6.61
CA GLN A 282 -19.71 -28.62 -7.56
C GLN A 282 -19.58 -27.27 -6.91
N GLU A 283 -20.17 -27.07 -5.75
CA GLU A 283 -20.08 -25.84 -4.97
C GLU A 283 -18.65 -25.65 -4.45
N THR A 284 -18.07 -26.69 -3.85
CA THR A 284 -16.66 -26.73 -3.42
C THR A 284 -15.73 -26.37 -4.59
N ARG A 285 -15.96 -26.92 -5.78
CA ARG A 285 -15.17 -26.61 -6.98
C ARG A 285 -15.30 -25.14 -7.38
N ARG A 286 -16.52 -24.60 -7.39
CA ARG A 286 -16.74 -23.17 -7.70
C ARG A 286 -16.02 -22.26 -6.70
N GLU A 287 -16.09 -22.58 -5.43
CA GLU A 287 -15.41 -21.82 -4.38
C GLU A 287 -13.89 -21.84 -4.55
N LEU A 288 -13.29 -23.01 -4.80
CA LEU A 288 -11.84 -23.13 -5.04
C LEU A 288 -11.40 -22.32 -6.27
N ILE A 289 -12.16 -22.37 -7.36
CA ILE A 289 -11.89 -21.57 -8.57
C ILE A 289 -12.00 -20.07 -8.24
N GLN A 290 -13.01 -19.66 -7.50
CA GLN A 290 -13.20 -18.26 -7.10
C GLN A 290 -12.04 -17.76 -6.23
N ARG A 291 -11.57 -18.55 -5.26
CA ARG A 291 -10.41 -18.23 -4.42
C ARG A 291 -9.14 -18.06 -5.26
N ILE A 292 -8.89 -18.95 -6.23
CA ILE A 292 -7.77 -18.85 -7.16
C ILE A 292 -7.88 -17.58 -8.02
N ASP A 293 -9.05 -17.32 -8.61
CA ASP A 293 -9.28 -16.18 -9.51
C ASP A 293 -9.18 -14.84 -8.77
N THR A 294 -9.64 -14.79 -7.52
CA THR A 294 -9.49 -13.60 -6.66
C THR A 294 -8.02 -13.31 -6.38
N LYS A 295 -7.25 -14.29 -5.95
CA LYS A 295 -5.80 -14.15 -5.74
C LYS A 295 -5.07 -13.73 -7.02
N ARG A 296 -5.40 -14.37 -8.14
CA ARG A 296 -4.82 -14.04 -9.44
C ARG A 296 -5.10 -12.59 -9.84
N ARG A 297 -6.34 -12.12 -9.65
CA ARG A 297 -6.76 -10.75 -10.03
C ARG A 297 -5.93 -9.67 -9.32
N VAL A 298 -5.60 -9.87 -8.06
CA VAL A 298 -4.78 -8.90 -7.30
C VAL A 298 -3.37 -8.76 -7.89
N ILE A 299 -2.80 -9.86 -8.39
CA ILE A 299 -1.43 -9.89 -8.94
C ILE A 299 -1.37 -9.50 -10.41
N THR A 300 -2.23 -10.10 -11.23
CA THR A 300 -2.22 -9.88 -12.69
C THR A 300 -3.12 -8.71 -13.10
N GLY A 301 -4.02 -8.28 -12.22
CA GLY A 301 -5.09 -7.33 -12.53
C GLY A 301 -6.24 -7.96 -13.32
N PRO A 302 -7.29 -7.19 -13.56
CA PRO A 302 -8.39 -7.63 -14.41
C PRO A 302 -7.95 -7.79 -15.87
N VAL A 303 -8.71 -8.53 -16.64
CA VAL A 303 -8.51 -8.61 -18.11
C VAL A 303 -8.59 -7.21 -18.70
N ILE A 304 -7.54 -6.81 -19.43
CA ILE A 304 -7.52 -5.47 -20.05
C ILE A 304 -8.56 -5.42 -21.15
N LYS A 305 -9.61 -4.68 -20.90
CA LYS A 305 -10.57 -4.29 -21.91
C LYS A 305 -9.96 -3.27 -22.87
N SER A 306 -10.33 -3.34 -24.14
CA SER A 306 -9.93 -2.31 -25.09
C SER A 306 -10.55 -0.96 -24.70
N ARG A 307 -9.97 0.12 -25.18
CA ARG A 307 -10.49 1.46 -24.90
C ARG A 307 -11.88 1.67 -25.45
N GLU A 308 -12.16 1.02 -26.58
CA GLU A 308 -13.46 0.98 -27.24
C GLU A 308 -14.51 0.22 -26.41
N GLU A 309 -14.14 -0.92 -25.85
CA GLU A 309 -15.02 -1.68 -24.93
C GLU A 309 -15.35 -0.90 -23.66
N VAL A 310 -14.36 -0.19 -23.07
CA VAL A 310 -14.61 0.68 -21.91
C VAL A 310 -15.49 1.87 -22.30
N LEU A 311 -15.33 2.44 -23.51
CA LEU A 311 -16.19 3.48 -24.04
C LEU A 311 -17.64 3.00 -24.14
N GLU A 312 -17.84 1.84 -24.74
CA GLU A 312 -19.18 1.26 -24.89
C GLU A 312 -19.84 1.05 -23.52
N LEU A 313 -19.14 0.41 -22.58
CA LEU A 313 -19.63 0.23 -21.21
C LEU A 313 -19.96 1.54 -20.49
N THR A 314 -19.18 2.60 -20.75
CA THR A 314 -19.41 3.91 -20.16
C THR A 314 -20.61 4.60 -20.79
N LEU A 315 -20.71 4.63 -22.13
CA LEU A 315 -21.79 5.34 -22.83
C LEU A 315 -23.16 4.64 -22.76
N THR A 316 -23.17 3.33 -22.47
CA THR A 316 -24.39 2.55 -22.29
C THR A 316 -24.86 2.49 -20.83
N ASP A 317 -24.16 3.13 -19.91
CA ASP A 317 -24.60 3.20 -18.51
C ASP A 317 -25.93 3.94 -18.41
N PRO A 318 -26.94 3.37 -17.70
CA PRO A 318 -28.26 3.95 -17.60
C PRO A 318 -28.30 5.35 -16.96
N GLY A 319 -27.40 5.60 -15.96
CA GLY A 319 -27.29 6.91 -15.29
C GLY A 319 -26.78 8.00 -16.22
N LEU A 320 -25.73 7.69 -17.00
CA LEU A 320 -25.19 8.63 -17.98
C LEU A 320 -26.17 8.86 -19.12
N THR A 321 -26.86 7.80 -19.61
CA THR A 321 -27.88 7.92 -20.66
C THR A 321 -28.99 8.87 -20.24
N ARG A 322 -29.55 8.70 -19.04
CA ARG A 322 -30.58 9.60 -18.47
C ARG A 322 -30.07 11.04 -18.35
N THR A 323 -28.83 11.22 -17.92
CA THR A 323 -28.20 12.55 -17.82
C THR A 323 -28.05 13.21 -19.21
N MET A 324 -27.67 12.43 -20.23
CA MET A 324 -27.58 12.95 -21.62
C MET A 324 -28.94 13.38 -22.19
N GLU A 325 -29.97 12.60 -21.91
CA GLU A 325 -31.35 12.93 -22.31
C GLU A 325 -31.85 14.21 -21.63
N LEU A 326 -31.69 14.31 -20.32
CA LEU A 326 -32.07 15.49 -19.54
C LEU A 326 -31.32 16.77 -20.02
N LEU A 327 -30.03 16.64 -20.34
CA LEU A 327 -29.26 17.77 -20.87
C LEU A 327 -29.66 18.14 -22.29
N ALA A 328 -30.06 17.17 -23.12
CA ALA A 328 -30.56 17.43 -24.45
C ALA A 328 -31.86 18.26 -24.40
N GLU A 329 -32.76 17.94 -23.49
CA GLU A 329 -34.00 18.69 -23.25
C GLU A 329 -33.71 20.08 -22.66
N THR A 330 -32.93 20.16 -21.58
CA THR A 330 -32.65 21.41 -20.85
C THR A 330 -31.89 22.42 -21.72
N GLU A 331 -30.89 21.96 -22.46
CA GLU A 331 -30.05 22.83 -23.33
C GLU A 331 -30.65 22.98 -24.75
N LYS A 332 -31.80 22.34 -25.03
CA LYS A 332 -32.47 22.31 -26.37
C LYS A 332 -31.50 21.89 -27.49
N LYS A 333 -30.66 20.91 -27.22
CA LYS A 333 -29.68 20.34 -28.16
C LYS A 333 -30.09 18.94 -28.60
N LYS A 334 -29.71 18.55 -29.82
CA LYS A 334 -29.93 17.18 -30.31
C LYS A 334 -29.14 16.18 -29.42
N LEU A 335 -29.76 15.10 -29.01
CA LEU A 335 -29.14 14.04 -28.20
C LEU A 335 -27.86 13.50 -28.83
N SER A 336 -27.82 13.38 -30.17
CA SER A 336 -26.64 12.95 -30.93
C SER A 336 -25.42 13.86 -30.70
N LYS A 337 -25.63 15.19 -30.52
CA LYS A 337 -24.58 16.18 -30.23
C LYS A 337 -24.06 16.01 -28.80
N ILE A 338 -24.97 15.76 -27.85
CA ILE A 338 -24.60 15.51 -26.44
C ILE A 338 -23.82 14.19 -26.34
N LYS A 339 -24.27 13.11 -27.01
CA LYS A 339 -23.55 11.82 -27.07
C LYS A 339 -22.16 11.98 -27.67
N LYS A 340 -22.01 12.75 -28.75
CA LYS A 340 -20.70 13.06 -29.33
C LYS A 340 -19.79 13.80 -28.32
N SER A 341 -20.32 14.78 -27.61
CA SER A 341 -19.57 15.49 -26.57
C SER A 341 -19.15 14.56 -25.43
N ALA A 342 -20.02 13.64 -25.01
CA ALA A 342 -19.68 12.62 -24.00
C ALA A 342 -18.57 11.70 -24.48
N GLN A 343 -18.60 11.27 -25.74
CA GLN A 343 -17.58 10.47 -26.38
C GLN A 343 -16.22 11.22 -26.44
N ASP A 344 -16.25 12.51 -26.84
CA ASP A 344 -15.04 13.35 -26.88
C ASP A 344 -14.43 13.51 -25.48
N TYR A 345 -15.25 13.71 -24.45
CA TYR A 345 -14.79 13.75 -23.07
C TYR A 345 -14.17 12.43 -22.60
N PHE A 346 -14.78 11.30 -22.98
CA PHE A 346 -14.20 9.99 -22.68
C PHE A 346 -12.82 9.82 -23.34
N TRP A 347 -12.69 10.14 -24.63
CA TRP A 347 -11.42 10.06 -25.35
C TRP A 347 -10.37 11.02 -24.80
N GLU A 348 -10.77 12.16 -24.27
CA GLU A 348 -9.88 13.08 -23.57
C GLU A 348 -9.32 12.45 -22.31
N MET A 349 -10.17 11.84 -21.49
CA MET A 349 -9.78 11.40 -20.13
C MET A 349 -9.24 9.98 -20.05
N SER A 350 -9.78 9.03 -20.83
CA SER A 350 -9.56 7.60 -20.61
C SER A 350 -8.12 7.14 -20.78
N ALA A 351 -7.67 6.20 -19.94
CA ALA A 351 -6.39 5.51 -20.08
C ALA A 351 -6.39 4.57 -21.29
N ASP A 352 -5.21 4.33 -21.88
CA ASP A 352 -5.00 3.39 -22.99
C ASP A 352 -3.80 2.48 -22.67
N SER A 353 -4.03 1.55 -21.76
CA SER A 353 -2.95 0.75 -21.19
C SER A 353 -2.33 -0.20 -22.20
N ASN A 354 -1.02 -0.07 -22.40
CA ASN A 354 -0.24 -0.89 -23.30
C ASN A 354 0.98 -1.47 -22.58
N ILE A 355 1.22 -2.77 -22.74
CA ILE A 355 2.31 -3.48 -22.07
C ILE A 355 3.71 -2.93 -22.45
N ILE A 356 3.86 -2.43 -23.68
CA ILE A 356 5.13 -1.87 -24.16
C ILE A 356 5.47 -0.60 -23.37
N TYR A 357 4.51 0.33 -23.24
CA TYR A 357 4.70 1.56 -22.46
C TYR A 357 4.91 1.27 -20.98
N LYS A 358 4.17 0.31 -20.40
CA LYS A 358 4.38 -0.11 -19.01
C LYS A 358 5.80 -0.63 -18.77
N ASN A 359 6.27 -1.56 -19.62
CA ASN A 359 7.61 -2.13 -19.48
C ASN A 359 8.71 -1.09 -19.69
N ALA A 360 8.52 -0.17 -20.64
CA ALA A 360 9.45 0.94 -20.83
C ALA A 360 9.50 1.86 -19.60
N MET A 361 8.34 2.23 -19.06
CA MET A 361 8.24 3.06 -17.86
C MET A 361 8.88 2.39 -16.64
N ILE A 362 8.65 1.09 -16.43
CA ILE A 362 9.28 0.33 -15.34
C ILE A 362 10.81 0.41 -15.43
N ARG A 363 11.39 0.25 -16.64
CA ARG A 363 12.85 0.37 -16.83
C ARG A 363 13.35 1.78 -16.55
N VAL A 364 12.62 2.80 -17.02
CA VAL A 364 12.96 4.21 -16.78
C VAL A 364 12.91 4.54 -15.30
N VAL A 365 11.85 4.12 -14.61
CA VAL A 365 11.71 4.39 -13.16
C VAL A 365 12.74 3.64 -12.34
N ASN A 366 13.06 2.39 -12.69
CA ASN A 366 14.13 1.65 -12.04
C ASN A 366 15.47 2.39 -12.17
N TRP A 367 15.82 2.79 -13.38
CA TRP A 367 17.03 3.57 -13.63
C TRP A 367 17.02 4.91 -12.87
N LEU A 368 15.90 5.64 -12.86
CA LEU A 368 15.76 6.89 -12.10
C LEU A 368 15.94 6.65 -10.59
N SER A 369 15.33 5.61 -10.06
CA SER A 369 15.40 5.29 -8.63
C SER A 369 16.84 4.99 -8.20
N GLU A 370 17.58 4.23 -8.99
CA GLU A 370 18.98 3.88 -8.72
C GLU A 370 19.94 5.07 -8.83
N HIS A 371 19.62 6.06 -9.70
CA HIS A 371 20.49 7.21 -9.94
C HIS A 371 20.16 8.41 -9.06
N LEU A 372 18.89 8.61 -8.74
CA LEU A 372 18.44 9.76 -7.96
C LEU A 372 18.48 9.53 -6.45
N PHE A 373 18.23 8.29 -6.02
CA PHE A 373 18.15 7.98 -4.59
C PHE A 373 19.28 7.03 -4.15
N GLU A 374 19.64 7.13 -2.89
CA GLU A 374 20.57 6.21 -2.22
C GLU A 374 19.87 4.92 -1.80
N GLY A 375 18.56 4.90 -1.85
CA GLY A 375 17.69 3.76 -1.59
C GLY A 375 16.24 4.20 -1.45
N ILE A 376 15.35 3.21 -1.47
CA ILE A 376 13.94 3.39 -1.20
C ILE A 376 13.57 2.48 -0.03
N ALA A 377 13.23 3.07 1.11
CA ALA A 377 12.66 2.34 2.23
C ALA A 377 11.18 2.07 1.93
N PHE A 378 10.84 0.80 1.79
CA PHE A 378 9.49 0.35 1.44
C PHE A 378 8.92 -0.51 2.56
N ASP A 379 7.76 -0.13 3.06
CA ASP A 379 7.02 -0.85 4.08
C ASP A 379 6.42 -2.14 3.50
N THR A 380 7.15 -3.23 3.66
CA THR A 380 6.71 -4.55 3.19
C THR A 380 5.59 -5.14 4.05
N GLU A 381 5.55 -4.84 5.33
CA GLU A 381 4.55 -5.36 6.25
C GLU A 381 3.19 -4.68 6.04
N GLY A 382 3.18 -3.35 6.01
CA GLY A 382 1.97 -2.59 5.66
C GLY A 382 1.47 -2.93 4.26
N PHE A 383 2.37 -3.18 3.29
CA PHE A 383 1.98 -3.59 1.95
C PHE A 383 1.32 -4.97 1.90
N GLU A 384 1.69 -5.93 2.76
CA GLU A 384 0.98 -7.21 2.86
C GLU A 384 -0.47 -7.02 3.32
N LYS A 385 -0.73 -6.10 4.28
CA LYS A 385 -2.10 -5.73 4.67
C LYS A 385 -2.89 -5.12 3.51
N VAL A 386 -2.24 -4.27 2.70
CA VAL A 386 -2.84 -3.73 1.46
C VAL A 386 -3.18 -4.86 0.49
N ARG A 387 -2.31 -5.85 0.34
CA ARG A 387 -2.56 -7.01 -0.51
C ARG A 387 -3.75 -7.83 -0.03
N GLU A 388 -3.87 -8.04 1.27
CA GLU A 388 -5.01 -8.73 1.88
C GLU A 388 -6.33 -8.00 1.65
N ALA A 389 -6.34 -6.68 1.81
CA ALA A 389 -7.49 -5.84 1.47
C ALA A 389 -7.88 -5.97 -0.01
N GLY A 390 -6.91 -6.07 -0.91
CA GLY A 390 -7.13 -6.27 -2.34
C GLY A 390 -7.84 -7.58 -2.71
N TYR A 391 -7.78 -8.60 -1.84
CA TYR A 391 -8.57 -9.82 -2.03
C TYR A 391 -10.04 -9.65 -1.66
N LYS A 392 -10.35 -8.64 -0.82
CA LYS A 392 -11.70 -8.38 -0.31
C LYS A 392 -12.48 -7.35 -1.15
N GLY A 393 -11.77 -6.43 -1.82
CA GLY A 393 -12.42 -5.37 -2.58
C GLY A 393 -11.49 -4.63 -3.54
N CYS A 394 -11.99 -3.52 -4.09
CA CYS A 394 -11.23 -2.64 -4.97
C CYS A 394 -10.35 -1.71 -4.14
N LEU A 395 -9.03 -1.68 -4.45
CA LEU A 395 -8.08 -0.80 -3.78
C LEU A 395 -8.08 0.60 -4.40
N ILE A 396 -8.16 1.60 -3.54
CA ILE A 396 -8.06 3.02 -3.89
C ILE A 396 -6.84 3.58 -3.16
N PHE A 397 -5.71 3.68 -3.85
CA PHE A 397 -4.48 4.25 -3.29
C PHE A 397 -4.63 5.76 -3.17
N VAL A 398 -4.37 6.28 -1.98
CA VAL A 398 -4.45 7.71 -1.67
C VAL A 398 -3.11 8.18 -1.08
N PRO A 399 -2.09 8.38 -1.93
CA PRO A 399 -0.81 8.89 -1.47
C PRO A 399 -0.85 10.38 -1.20
N CYS A 400 0.03 10.85 -0.27
CA CYS A 400 0.36 12.27 -0.19
C CYS A 400 1.13 12.70 -1.44
N HIS A 401 1.09 14.01 -1.77
CA HIS A 401 1.68 14.49 -3.02
C HIS A 401 2.76 15.53 -2.78
N LYS A 402 4.03 15.12 -2.87
CA LYS A 402 5.21 15.97 -2.65
C LYS A 402 6.03 16.20 -3.93
N SER A 403 6.07 15.21 -4.84
CA SER A 403 6.90 15.24 -6.04
C SER A 403 6.18 14.65 -7.27
N HIS A 404 6.65 14.97 -8.47
CA HIS A 404 6.27 14.27 -9.70
C HIS A 404 6.80 12.83 -9.76
N LEU A 405 7.66 12.44 -8.84
CA LEU A 405 8.15 11.06 -8.74
C LEU A 405 7.20 10.16 -7.94
N ASP A 406 6.30 10.70 -7.14
CA ASP A 406 5.42 9.95 -6.22
C ASP A 406 4.71 8.79 -6.92
N TYR A 407 3.91 9.11 -7.94
CA TYR A 407 3.14 8.11 -8.68
C TYR A 407 4.02 7.14 -9.49
N LEU A 408 5.23 7.55 -9.87
CA LEU A 408 6.17 6.70 -10.59
C LEU A 408 6.79 5.65 -9.67
N ILE A 409 7.31 6.09 -8.53
CA ILE A 409 7.98 5.23 -7.53
C ILE A 409 6.96 4.27 -6.91
N LEU A 410 5.80 4.76 -6.47
CA LEU A 410 4.77 3.93 -5.87
C LEU A 410 4.32 2.82 -6.82
N ASN A 411 3.98 3.16 -8.06
CA ASN A 411 3.55 2.16 -9.05
C ASN A 411 4.64 1.16 -9.42
N HIS A 412 5.90 1.62 -9.46
CA HIS A 412 7.04 0.74 -9.71
C HIS A 412 7.22 -0.28 -8.58
N LEU A 413 7.14 0.15 -7.32
CA LEU A 413 7.27 -0.73 -6.16
C LEU A 413 6.08 -1.69 -6.02
N ILE A 414 4.85 -1.23 -6.23
CA ILE A 414 3.67 -2.10 -6.29
C ILE A 414 3.89 -3.22 -7.32
N TYR A 415 4.43 -2.87 -8.50
CA TYR A 415 4.75 -3.87 -9.53
C TYR A 415 5.90 -4.81 -9.12
N GLN A 416 6.96 -4.30 -8.49
CA GLN A 416 8.07 -5.12 -7.99
C GLN A 416 7.58 -6.12 -6.94
N HIS A 417 6.71 -5.69 -6.04
CA HIS A 417 6.10 -6.52 -5.00
C HIS A 417 4.88 -7.33 -5.48
N HIS A 418 4.84 -7.64 -6.79
CA HIS A 418 3.90 -8.60 -7.38
C HIS A 418 2.42 -8.23 -7.25
N MET A 419 2.10 -6.95 -7.31
CA MET A 419 0.72 -6.49 -7.40
C MET A 419 0.51 -5.63 -8.64
N GLN A 420 -0.74 -5.63 -9.15
CA GLN A 420 -1.10 -4.84 -10.31
C GLN A 420 -1.08 -3.34 -9.97
N PRO A 421 -0.28 -2.51 -10.67
CA PRO A 421 -0.32 -1.07 -10.51
C PRO A 421 -1.69 -0.47 -10.78
N PRO A 422 -2.15 0.48 -9.97
CA PRO A 422 -3.44 1.15 -10.14
C PRO A 422 -3.52 2.01 -11.40
N ARG A 423 -4.74 2.43 -11.75
CA ARG A 423 -5.02 3.49 -12.72
C ARG A 423 -4.84 4.84 -12.05
N ILE A 424 -3.96 5.67 -12.57
CA ILE A 424 -3.55 6.92 -11.93
C ILE A 424 -4.39 8.07 -12.44
N ALA A 425 -5.04 8.79 -11.53
CA ALA A 425 -5.72 10.05 -11.83
C ALA A 425 -4.70 11.19 -11.98
N ALA A 426 -4.44 11.61 -13.20
CA ALA A 426 -3.47 12.66 -13.52
C ALA A 426 -4.16 13.97 -13.96
N GLY A 427 -3.52 15.10 -13.71
CA GLY A 427 -4.01 16.38 -14.22
C GLY A 427 -3.85 16.49 -15.75
N LYS A 428 -4.85 17.05 -16.44
CA LYS A 428 -4.81 17.26 -17.91
C LYS A 428 -3.57 18.03 -18.39
N ASN A 429 -2.94 18.82 -17.53
CA ASN A 429 -1.69 19.52 -17.85
C ASN A 429 -0.52 18.58 -18.16
N LEU A 430 -0.58 17.29 -17.76
CA LEU A 430 0.42 16.27 -18.09
C LEU A 430 0.14 15.53 -19.40
N SER A 431 -0.95 15.85 -20.11
CA SER A 431 -1.34 15.15 -21.34
C SER A 431 -0.64 15.64 -22.61
N PHE A 432 0.38 16.50 -22.50
CA PHE A 432 1.12 17.02 -23.65
C PHE A 432 2.09 15.99 -24.26
N TRP A 433 2.36 16.14 -25.56
CA TRP A 433 3.31 15.29 -26.28
C TRP A 433 4.78 15.57 -25.85
N PRO A 434 5.66 14.54 -25.65
CA PRO A 434 5.43 13.09 -25.81
C PRO A 434 4.95 12.41 -24.51
N LEU A 435 4.87 13.08 -23.36
CA LEU A 435 4.58 12.46 -22.06
C LEU A 435 3.14 11.96 -21.96
N GLY A 436 2.19 12.68 -22.53
CA GLY A 436 0.78 12.30 -22.47
C GLY A 436 0.51 10.89 -22.98
N PRO A 437 0.92 10.53 -24.22
CA PRO A 437 0.81 9.17 -24.73
C PRO A 437 1.51 8.11 -23.86
N ILE A 438 2.68 8.41 -23.33
CA ILE A 438 3.46 7.51 -22.47
C ILE A 438 2.71 7.24 -21.15
N PHE A 439 2.26 8.29 -20.47
CA PHE A 439 1.49 8.14 -19.22
C PHE A 439 0.16 7.44 -19.45
N ARG A 440 -0.55 7.80 -20.52
CA ARG A 440 -1.80 7.15 -20.91
C ARG A 440 -1.61 5.66 -21.18
N GLY A 441 -0.55 5.31 -21.93
CA GLY A 441 -0.15 3.93 -22.22
C GLY A 441 0.32 3.17 -20.98
N SER A 442 0.83 3.87 -19.96
CA SER A 442 1.22 3.28 -18.67
C SER A 442 0.04 3.10 -17.70
N GLY A 443 -1.14 3.67 -18.00
CA GLY A 443 -2.35 3.49 -17.21
C GLY A 443 -2.91 4.76 -16.58
N ALA A 444 -2.34 5.92 -16.84
CA ALA A 444 -2.89 7.19 -16.35
C ALA A 444 -4.14 7.61 -17.15
N PHE A 445 -5.10 8.19 -16.44
CA PHE A 445 -6.24 8.88 -17.02
C PHE A 445 -6.21 10.36 -16.61
N PHE A 446 -6.73 11.24 -17.46
CA PHE A 446 -6.53 12.67 -17.29
C PHE A 446 -7.80 13.40 -16.88
N ILE A 447 -7.72 14.23 -15.83
CA ILE A 447 -8.81 15.02 -15.30
C ILE A 447 -8.56 16.52 -15.44
N ARG A 448 -9.60 17.28 -15.73
CA ARG A 448 -9.55 18.75 -15.74
C ARG A 448 -9.54 19.27 -14.30
N ARG A 449 -8.72 20.27 -14.02
CA ARG A 449 -8.64 20.91 -12.68
C ARG A 449 -9.93 21.65 -12.29
N ARG A 450 -10.65 22.16 -13.28
CA ARG A 450 -11.99 22.76 -13.12
C ARG A 450 -12.91 22.03 -14.07
N PHE A 451 -14.10 21.67 -13.64
CA PHE A 451 -15.10 21.00 -14.48
C PHE A 451 -15.70 21.99 -15.50
N LEU A 452 -14.84 22.55 -16.36
CA LEU A 452 -15.22 23.40 -17.49
C LEU A 452 -15.86 22.56 -18.61
N GLY A 453 -16.91 21.90 -18.33
CA GLY A 453 -17.68 21.05 -19.24
C GLY A 453 -19.05 20.77 -18.64
N GLY A 454 -19.31 21.40 -17.47
CA GLY A 454 -20.56 21.30 -16.78
C GLY A 454 -20.87 19.89 -16.26
N LYS A 455 -22.16 19.64 -16.09
CA LYS A 455 -22.71 18.38 -15.56
C LYS A 455 -22.31 17.17 -16.41
N LEU A 456 -22.27 17.31 -17.76
CA LEU A 456 -21.93 16.20 -18.65
C LEU A 456 -20.51 15.67 -18.43
N TYR A 457 -19.51 16.56 -18.32
CA TYR A 457 -18.12 16.12 -18.07
C TYR A 457 -17.98 15.38 -16.74
N ALA A 458 -18.61 15.89 -15.69
CA ALA A 458 -18.59 15.28 -14.37
C ALA A 458 -19.24 13.89 -14.39
N GLU A 459 -20.38 13.72 -15.07
CA GLU A 459 -21.08 12.45 -15.14
C GLU A 459 -20.34 11.42 -16.03
N VAL A 460 -19.70 11.85 -17.13
CA VAL A 460 -18.82 10.98 -17.93
C VAL A 460 -17.63 10.50 -17.09
N LEU A 461 -17.01 11.39 -16.31
CA LEU A 461 -15.90 11.01 -15.42
C LEU A 461 -16.36 10.03 -14.33
N TYR A 462 -17.49 10.33 -13.68
CA TYR A 462 -18.09 9.44 -12.70
C TYR A 462 -18.35 8.05 -13.25
N THR A 463 -19.03 7.98 -14.40
CA THR A 463 -19.39 6.70 -15.06
C THR A 463 -18.15 5.94 -15.51
N TYR A 464 -17.11 6.63 -15.96
CA TYR A 464 -15.81 6.03 -16.27
C TYR A 464 -15.17 5.40 -15.02
N LEU A 465 -15.14 6.13 -13.88
CA LEU A 465 -14.64 5.59 -12.61
C LEU A 465 -15.45 4.38 -12.15
N LYS A 466 -16.78 4.46 -12.21
CA LYS A 466 -17.68 3.34 -11.91
C LYS A 466 -17.36 2.12 -12.77
N THR A 467 -17.10 2.32 -14.06
CA THR A 467 -16.70 1.25 -14.99
C THR A 467 -15.36 0.63 -14.60
N LEU A 468 -14.37 1.45 -14.20
CA LEU A 468 -13.08 0.95 -13.71
C LEU A 468 -13.24 0.11 -12.44
N VAL A 469 -13.99 0.61 -11.46
CA VAL A 469 -14.26 -0.10 -10.19
C VAL A 469 -14.99 -1.42 -10.46
N LYS A 470 -16.07 -1.40 -11.26
CA LYS A 470 -16.86 -2.59 -11.62
C LYS A 470 -16.04 -3.65 -12.36
N THR A 471 -15.06 -3.24 -13.16
CA THR A 471 -14.16 -4.15 -13.86
C THR A 471 -13.00 -4.62 -13.02
N GLY A 472 -12.85 -4.13 -11.77
CA GLY A 472 -11.84 -4.58 -10.80
C GLY A 472 -10.47 -3.91 -10.96
N TYR A 473 -10.40 -2.73 -11.58
CA TYR A 473 -9.16 -1.94 -11.59
C TYR A 473 -8.97 -1.19 -10.30
N ASN A 474 -7.78 -1.28 -9.71
CA ASN A 474 -7.35 -0.39 -8.63
C ASN A 474 -7.14 1.03 -9.16
N ILE A 475 -7.39 2.02 -8.31
CA ILE A 475 -7.29 3.45 -8.67
C ILE A 475 -6.29 4.13 -7.73
N GLU A 476 -5.55 5.09 -8.24
CA GLU A 476 -4.68 5.97 -7.46
C GLU A 476 -5.08 7.42 -7.73
N PHE A 477 -5.25 8.18 -6.67
CA PHE A 477 -5.48 9.62 -6.78
C PHE A 477 -4.91 10.36 -5.58
N PHE A 478 -4.55 11.64 -5.81
CA PHE A 478 -4.03 12.50 -4.76
C PHE A 478 -5.18 13.35 -4.19
N ILE A 479 -5.55 13.08 -2.95
CA ILE A 479 -6.68 13.74 -2.28
C ILE A 479 -6.46 15.25 -2.11
N GLU A 480 -5.22 15.69 -2.07
CA GLU A 480 -4.82 17.10 -2.03
C GLU A 480 -5.12 17.85 -3.34
N GLY A 481 -5.29 17.14 -4.46
CA GLY A 481 -5.53 17.68 -5.79
C GLY A 481 -4.38 18.50 -6.36
N GLY A 482 -3.21 18.44 -5.77
CA GLY A 482 -1.98 19.07 -6.23
C GLY A 482 -0.84 18.83 -5.26
N ARG A 483 0.41 19.04 -5.70
CA ARG A 483 1.58 18.84 -4.84
C ARG A 483 1.61 19.87 -3.70
N SER A 484 1.98 19.41 -2.50
CA SER A 484 2.25 20.29 -1.37
C SER A 484 3.43 21.24 -1.68
N ARG A 485 3.25 22.53 -1.47
CA ARG A 485 4.33 23.54 -1.60
C ARG A 485 4.91 23.93 -0.26
N THR A 486 4.19 23.61 0.79
CA THR A 486 4.55 23.98 2.16
C THR A 486 5.13 22.82 2.96
N GLY A 487 5.14 21.60 2.41
CA GLY A 487 5.55 20.38 3.13
C GLY A 487 4.45 19.75 3.97
N LYS A 488 3.42 20.51 4.37
CA LYS A 488 2.23 19.98 5.08
C LYS A 488 1.32 19.23 4.13
N LEU A 489 0.51 18.31 4.66
CA LEU A 489 -0.66 17.82 3.95
C LEU A 489 -1.70 18.93 3.84
N VAL A 490 -2.28 19.04 2.67
CA VAL A 490 -3.27 20.10 2.34
C VAL A 490 -4.67 19.57 2.64
N VAL A 491 -5.57 20.47 3.05
CA VAL A 491 -7.00 20.17 3.24
C VAL A 491 -7.57 19.41 2.02
N PRO A 492 -8.26 18.29 2.22
CA PRO A 492 -8.68 17.37 1.16
C PRO A 492 -9.66 18.02 0.18
N LYS A 493 -9.57 17.61 -1.09
CA LYS A 493 -10.55 17.93 -2.14
C LYS A 493 -11.47 16.75 -2.36
N LEU A 494 -12.72 16.93 -2.01
CA LEU A 494 -13.71 15.85 -1.95
C LEU A 494 -14.20 15.36 -3.33
N GLY A 495 -13.96 16.11 -4.41
CA GLY A 495 -14.60 15.85 -5.72
C GLY A 495 -14.42 14.42 -6.25
N LEU A 496 -13.19 13.91 -6.27
CA LEU A 496 -12.93 12.55 -6.77
C LEU A 496 -13.30 11.48 -5.73
N LEU A 497 -13.02 11.76 -4.45
CA LEU A 497 -13.43 10.89 -3.35
C LEU A 497 -14.94 10.65 -3.37
N ASN A 498 -15.74 11.73 -3.45
CA ASN A 498 -17.20 11.62 -3.48
C ASN A 498 -17.72 10.84 -4.71
N MET A 499 -17.05 10.97 -5.86
CA MET A 499 -17.37 10.14 -7.03
C MET A 499 -17.10 8.66 -6.77
N LEU A 500 -16.00 8.32 -6.10
CA LEU A 500 -15.67 6.94 -5.75
C LEU A 500 -16.64 6.38 -4.69
N LEU A 501 -16.97 7.15 -3.65
CA LEU A 501 -17.97 6.76 -2.64
C LEU A 501 -19.34 6.50 -3.29
N ARG A 502 -19.76 7.35 -4.24
CA ARG A 502 -20.98 7.12 -5.02
C ARG A 502 -20.94 5.79 -5.78
N THR A 503 -19.77 5.30 -6.23
CA THR A 503 -19.69 3.98 -6.90
C THR A 503 -20.01 2.84 -5.94
N TYR A 504 -19.68 2.99 -4.65
CA TYR A 504 -20.06 2.03 -3.62
C TYR A 504 -21.56 2.06 -3.33
N ASP A 505 -22.16 3.24 -3.19
CA ASP A 505 -23.62 3.41 -3.03
C ASP A 505 -24.39 2.72 -4.18
N GLU A 506 -23.85 2.78 -5.41
CA GLU A 506 -24.40 2.09 -6.59
C GLU A 506 -23.97 0.62 -6.73
N LYS A 507 -23.34 0.03 -5.69
CA LYS A 507 -22.92 -1.39 -5.63
C LYS A 507 -22.02 -1.82 -6.80
N ALA A 508 -21.12 -0.94 -7.26
CA ALA A 508 -20.19 -1.25 -8.35
C ALA A 508 -19.10 -2.24 -7.92
N ALA A 509 -18.79 -2.34 -6.63
CA ALA A 509 -17.89 -3.33 -6.04
C ALA A 509 -18.45 -3.83 -4.69
N PRO A 510 -18.03 -5.02 -4.22
CA PRO A 510 -18.42 -5.55 -2.92
C PRO A 510 -17.91 -4.70 -1.75
N ASP A 511 -16.74 -4.07 -1.92
CA ASP A 511 -16.16 -3.10 -0.99
C ASP A 511 -15.16 -2.20 -1.71
N LEU A 512 -14.93 -1.00 -1.14
CA LEU A 512 -13.86 -0.09 -1.51
C LEU A 512 -12.91 0.02 -0.31
N TRP A 513 -11.62 -0.23 -0.59
CA TRP A 513 -10.56 -0.15 0.39
C TRP A 513 -9.66 1.04 0.06
N PHE A 514 -9.78 2.11 0.83
CA PHE A 514 -8.86 3.24 0.72
C PHE A 514 -7.54 2.89 1.40
N VAL A 515 -6.44 3.15 0.69
CA VAL A 515 -5.07 2.85 1.13
C VAL A 515 -4.34 4.17 1.35
N PRO A 516 -4.37 4.72 2.59
CA PRO A 516 -3.59 5.90 2.91
C PRO A 516 -2.10 5.58 2.78
N THR A 517 -1.38 6.37 1.98
CA THR A 517 0.02 6.07 1.67
C THR A 517 0.88 7.31 1.89
N PHE A 518 1.88 7.19 2.75
CA PHE A 518 2.89 8.22 2.92
C PHE A 518 4.03 8.02 1.91
N ILE A 519 4.43 9.13 1.26
CA ILE A 519 5.62 9.21 0.42
C ILE A 519 6.46 10.37 0.94
N GLY A 520 7.66 10.07 1.39
CA GLY A 520 8.61 11.03 1.92
C GLY A 520 9.95 10.97 1.20
N TYR A 521 10.72 12.06 1.31
CA TYR A 521 12.04 12.20 0.71
C TYR A 521 12.95 12.94 1.68
N ASP A 522 14.22 12.55 1.73
CA ASP A 522 15.22 13.37 2.42
C ASP A 522 15.35 14.73 1.71
N GLN A 523 15.32 14.74 0.37
CA GLN A 523 15.30 15.96 -0.43
C GLN A 523 14.33 15.82 -1.60
N VAL A 524 13.52 16.87 -1.82
CA VAL A 524 12.54 16.90 -2.92
C VAL A 524 13.20 17.52 -4.17
N LEU A 525 12.93 16.93 -5.33
CA LEU A 525 13.49 17.37 -6.61
C LEU A 525 13.12 18.82 -6.95
N GLU A 526 11.90 19.22 -6.58
CA GLU A 526 11.27 20.48 -6.98
C GLU A 526 11.52 21.65 -6.02
N GLU A 527 12.45 21.54 -5.07
CA GLU A 527 12.73 22.57 -4.06
C GLU A 527 12.81 24.00 -4.61
N LYS A 528 13.61 24.18 -5.68
CA LYS A 528 13.79 25.51 -6.29
C LYS A 528 12.51 26.10 -6.88
N ALA A 529 11.67 25.22 -7.43
CA ALA A 529 10.38 25.63 -7.97
C ALA A 529 9.40 26.03 -6.84
N TYR A 530 9.43 25.29 -5.73
CA TYR A 530 8.58 25.58 -4.57
C TYR A 530 8.98 26.90 -3.89
N LEU A 531 10.27 27.17 -3.73
CA LEU A 531 10.75 28.45 -3.21
C LEU A 531 10.27 29.63 -4.07
N SER A 532 10.46 29.56 -5.39
CA SER A 532 10.01 30.65 -6.26
C SER A 532 8.50 30.83 -6.31
N GLU A 533 7.71 29.73 -6.17
CA GLU A 533 6.24 29.82 -6.03
C GLU A 533 5.83 30.45 -4.69
N LEU A 534 6.54 30.16 -3.58
CA LEU A 534 6.30 30.78 -2.26
C LEU A 534 6.61 32.28 -2.25
N GLU A 535 7.60 32.71 -3.03
CA GLU A 535 7.96 34.13 -3.24
C GLU A 535 6.95 34.89 -4.14
N GLY A 536 5.88 34.21 -4.60
CA GLY A 536 4.82 34.84 -5.41
C GLY A 536 5.11 34.86 -6.92
N VAL A 537 6.12 34.15 -7.40
CA VAL A 537 6.36 33.98 -8.84
C VAL A 537 5.25 33.11 -9.43
N SER A 538 4.56 33.64 -10.46
CA SER A 538 3.48 32.91 -11.11
C SER A 538 3.92 31.56 -11.64
N LYS A 539 3.11 30.54 -11.38
CA LYS A 539 3.31 29.15 -11.81
C LYS A 539 3.54 29.08 -13.34
N LYS A 540 4.74 28.68 -13.76
CA LYS A 540 5.02 28.40 -15.17
C LYS A 540 4.35 27.11 -15.60
N ALA A 541 3.71 27.10 -16.77
CA ALA A 541 3.14 25.90 -17.35
C ALA A 541 4.25 24.85 -17.59
N GLU A 542 3.95 23.61 -17.25
CA GLU A 542 4.85 22.49 -17.50
C GLU A 542 5.10 22.33 -19.00
N SER A 543 6.35 22.35 -19.44
CA SER A 543 6.75 22.35 -20.85
C SER A 543 7.98 21.49 -21.13
N MET A 544 8.16 21.11 -22.39
CA MET A 544 9.34 20.36 -22.86
C MET A 544 10.67 21.01 -22.47
N GLY A 545 10.77 22.35 -22.42
CA GLY A 545 11.99 23.04 -22.00
C GLY A 545 12.42 22.77 -20.55
N GLN A 546 11.49 22.37 -19.68
CA GLN A 546 11.81 21.95 -18.32
C GLN A 546 12.37 20.53 -18.27
N LEU A 547 11.93 19.63 -19.17
CA LEU A 547 12.50 18.28 -19.31
C LEU A 547 13.95 18.29 -19.78
N VAL A 548 14.32 19.18 -20.67
CA VAL A 548 15.73 19.32 -21.12
C VAL A 548 16.62 19.82 -19.97
N LYS A 549 16.10 20.67 -19.08
CA LYS A 549 16.79 21.11 -17.87
C LYS A 549 16.89 20.00 -16.82
N ALA A 550 16.04 18.97 -16.88
CA ALA A 550 16.07 17.82 -15.98
C ALA A 550 17.42 17.07 -15.99
N ARG A 551 18.21 17.15 -17.07
CA ARG A 551 19.55 16.57 -17.13
C ARG A 551 20.49 17.08 -16.00
N LYS A 552 20.28 18.30 -15.50
CA LYS A 552 21.04 18.84 -14.35
C LYS A 552 20.68 18.15 -13.03
N PHE A 553 19.42 17.71 -12.89
CA PHE A 553 18.94 17.01 -11.68
C PHE A 553 19.48 15.58 -11.59
N LEU A 554 19.75 14.93 -12.73
CA LEU A 554 20.31 13.57 -12.79
C LEU A 554 21.75 13.46 -12.31
N LYS A 555 22.43 14.58 -12.09
CA LYS A 555 23.83 14.60 -11.58
C LYS A 555 23.91 14.65 -10.05
N LYS A 556 22.79 14.78 -9.36
CA LYS A 556 22.70 14.93 -7.90
C LYS A 556 21.90 13.77 -7.30
N ARG A 557 22.37 13.23 -6.18
CA ARG A 557 21.60 12.32 -5.36
C ARG A 557 20.76 13.10 -4.34
N TYR A 558 19.59 12.55 -4.02
CA TYR A 558 18.57 13.21 -3.19
C TYR A 558 18.31 12.48 -1.86
N GLY A 559 19.28 11.67 -1.40
CA GLY A 559 19.12 10.85 -0.20
C GLY A 559 18.16 9.67 -0.41
N LYS A 560 17.46 9.26 0.64
CA LYS A 560 16.49 8.17 0.58
C LYS A 560 15.08 8.66 0.27
N ALA A 561 14.27 7.77 -0.31
CA ALA A 561 12.82 7.92 -0.39
C ALA A 561 12.15 6.91 0.56
N TYR A 562 11.02 7.27 1.14
CA TYR A 562 10.30 6.47 2.13
C TYR A 562 8.87 6.27 1.67
N ILE A 563 8.38 5.02 1.70
CA ILE A 563 6.99 4.70 1.38
C ILE A 563 6.44 3.85 2.52
N GLN A 564 5.37 4.35 3.15
CA GLN A 564 4.68 3.70 4.25
C GLN A 564 3.19 3.57 3.93
N PHE A 565 2.58 2.50 4.39
CA PHE A 565 1.17 2.24 4.25
C PHE A 565 0.50 2.22 5.62
N SER A 566 -0.55 3.02 5.78
CA SER A 566 -1.42 2.89 6.94
C SER A 566 -2.39 1.72 6.75
N GLU A 567 -3.09 1.33 7.82
CA GLU A 567 -4.17 0.35 7.73
C GLU A 567 -5.17 0.77 6.64
N PRO A 568 -5.48 -0.12 5.68
CA PRO A 568 -6.49 0.16 4.67
C PRO A 568 -7.87 0.38 5.28
N VAL A 569 -8.57 1.42 4.84
CA VAL A 569 -9.89 1.80 5.34
C VAL A 569 -10.97 1.16 4.47
N SER A 570 -11.72 0.19 5.01
CA SER A 570 -12.88 -0.43 4.38
C SER A 570 -14.11 0.46 4.53
N ILE A 571 -14.80 0.72 3.43
CA ILE A 571 -16.09 1.45 3.48
C ILE A 571 -17.18 0.59 4.10
N LYS A 572 -17.17 -0.70 3.85
CA LYS A 572 -18.10 -1.64 4.46
C LYS A 572 -17.95 -1.69 5.99
N GLU A 573 -16.69 -1.74 6.50
CA GLU A 573 -16.41 -1.74 7.93
C GLU A 573 -16.73 -0.38 8.57
N TYR A 574 -16.46 0.72 7.86
CA TYR A 574 -16.83 2.06 8.28
C TYR A 574 -18.34 2.19 8.50
N LEU A 575 -19.13 1.72 7.53
CA LEU A 575 -20.60 1.74 7.64
C LEU A 575 -21.14 0.86 8.77
N ALA A 576 -20.48 -0.27 9.04
CA ALA A 576 -20.88 -1.16 10.14
C ALA A 576 -20.68 -0.52 11.54
N GLN A 577 -19.87 0.54 11.64
CA GLN A 577 -19.64 1.30 12.87
C GLN A 577 -20.68 2.41 13.09
N LEU A 578 -21.47 2.75 12.07
CA LEU A 578 -22.51 3.77 12.18
C LEU A 578 -23.75 3.25 12.96
N PRO A 579 -24.52 4.14 13.61
CA PRO A 579 -25.74 3.75 14.30
C PRO A 579 -26.73 3.00 13.40
N PRO A 580 -27.41 1.98 13.91
CA PRO A 580 -28.39 1.22 13.14
C PRO A 580 -29.52 2.13 12.61
N GLY A 581 -29.91 1.91 11.35
CA GLY A 581 -31.00 2.67 10.71
C GLY A 581 -30.56 3.90 9.91
N SER A 582 -29.27 4.22 9.87
CA SER A 582 -28.75 5.18 8.90
C SER A 582 -28.58 4.49 7.55
N GLU A 583 -29.29 4.91 6.53
CA GLU A 583 -28.93 4.68 5.12
C GLU A 583 -28.25 5.95 4.58
N PRO A 584 -26.97 6.18 4.89
CA PRO A 584 -26.28 7.41 4.50
C PRO A 584 -25.97 7.39 3.01
N HIS A 585 -26.17 8.51 2.35
CA HIS A 585 -25.51 8.79 1.10
C HIS A 585 -24.03 9.13 1.38
N LEU A 586 -23.17 8.12 1.35
CA LEU A 586 -21.75 8.21 1.75
C LEU A 586 -21.05 9.48 1.26
N ALA A 587 -21.21 9.78 -0.03
CA ALA A 587 -20.56 10.92 -0.63
C ALA A 587 -20.99 12.26 -0.04
N ARG A 588 -22.28 12.41 0.33
CA ARG A 588 -22.85 13.66 0.85
C ARG A 588 -22.65 13.77 2.36
N ASP A 589 -22.88 12.69 3.07
CA ASP A 589 -23.03 12.72 4.52
C ASP A 589 -21.69 12.42 5.24
N HIS A 590 -20.81 11.58 4.64
CA HIS A 590 -19.57 11.13 5.26
C HIS A 590 -18.30 11.42 4.45
N GLY A 591 -18.40 12.00 3.26
CA GLY A 591 -17.24 12.23 2.40
C GLY A 591 -16.14 13.07 3.06
N GLN A 592 -16.50 14.07 3.87
CA GLN A 592 -15.53 14.90 4.58
C GLN A 592 -14.84 14.13 5.70
N GLU A 593 -15.57 13.42 6.53
CA GLU A 593 -15.04 12.62 7.62
C GLU A 593 -14.07 11.54 7.11
N ILE A 594 -14.47 10.78 6.08
CA ILE A 594 -13.61 9.78 5.44
C ILE A 594 -12.33 10.42 4.89
N ALA A 595 -12.42 11.60 4.28
CA ALA A 595 -11.27 12.33 3.76
C ALA A 595 -10.30 12.74 4.87
N TYR A 596 -10.80 13.24 6.00
CA TYR A 596 -9.98 13.61 7.15
C TYR A 596 -9.33 12.38 7.78
N ARG A 597 -10.06 11.28 7.96
CA ARG A 597 -9.54 10.00 8.44
C ARG A 597 -8.39 9.47 7.56
N ILE A 598 -8.53 9.57 6.23
CA ILE A 598 -7.46 9.18 5.30
C ILE A 598 -6.21 10.05 5.50
N ILE A 599 -6.35 11.37 5.62
CA ILE A 599 -5.19 12.26 5.78
C ILE A 599 -4.53 12.07 7.15
N GLN A 600 -5.31 11.89 8.21
CA GLN A 600 -4.78 11.57 9.53
C GLN A 600 -3.97 10.26 9.50
N ALA A 601 -4.50 9.23 8.83
CA ALA A 601 -3.82 7.97 8.64
C ALA A 601 -2.48 8.11 7.87
N ILE A 602 -2.40 9.00 6.87
CA ILE A 602 -1.15 9.33 6.18
C ILE A 602 -0.16 10.03 7.13
N ASN A 603 -0.64 10.98 7.96
CA ASN A 603 0.20 11.67 8.94
C ASN A 603 0.78 10.71 9.98
N GLN A 604 -0.02 9.75 10.47
CA GLN A 604 0.41 8.78 11.49
C GLN A 604 1.56 7.89 11.03
N VAL A 605 1.62 7.55 9.74
CA VAL A 605 2.70 6.71 9.17
C VAL A 605 3.80 7.51 8.50
N SER A 606 3.83 8.83 8.69
CA SER A 606 4.91 9.65 8.14
C SER A 606 6.23 9.40 8.88
N VAL A 607 7.32 9.42 8.10
CA VAL A 607 8.67 9.10 8.60
C VAL A 607 9.43 10.39 8.91
N VAL A 608 9.97 10.48 10.10
CA VAL A 608 10.88 11.56 10.51
C VAL A 608 12.28 11.27 9.94
N THR A 609 12.80 12.23 9.15
CA THR A 609 14.15 12.14 8.59
C THR A 609 15.11 13.04 9.37
N PRO A 610 16.43 12.76 9.38
CA PRO A 610 17.42 13.64 10.02
C PRO A 610 17.32 15.08 9.51
N PHE A 611 17.11 15.25 8.21
CA PHE A 611 17.00 16.57 7.60
C PHE A 611 15.77 17.34 8.10
N SER A 612 14.61 16.70 8.22
CA SER A 612 13.40 17.33 8.75
C SER A 612 13.53 17.72 10.23
N LEU A 613 14.19 16.87 11.01
CA LEU A 613 14.43 17.10 12.44
C LEU A 613 15.37 18.29 12.67
N VAL A 614 16.50 18.33 11.94
CA VAL A 614 17.46 19.45 12.02
C VAL A 614 16.82 20.76 11.53
N CYS A 615 16.03 20.71 10.43
CA CYS A 615 15.30 21.90 9.95
C CYS A 615 14.29 22.42 10.99
N ALA A 616 13.59 21.54 11.69
CA ALA A 616 12.67 21.91 12.76
C ALA A 616 13.42 22.61 13.89
N ALA A 617 14.55 22.04 14.35
CA ALA A 617 15.37 22.62 15.40
C ALA A 617 15.97 23.99 15.00
N LEU A 618 16.50 24.14 13.79
CA LEU A 618 17.04 25.40 13.28
C LEU A 618 15.98 26.52 13.28
N LEU A 619 14.72 26.21 12.96
CA LEU A 619 13.65 27.18 12.86
C LEU A 619 12.97 27.54 14.20
N THR A 620 13.36 26.90 15.30
CA THR A 620 12.95 27.35 16.64
C THR A 620 13.52 28.71 17.00
N TYR A 621 14.61 29.12 16.34
CA TYR A 621 15.23 30.42 16.55
C TYR A 621 14.68 31.45 15.55
N PRO A 622 14.12 32.54 16.03
CA PRO A 622 13.71 33.66 15.15
C PRO A 622 14.91 34.43 14.60
N ARG A 623 16.04 34.44 15.31
CA ARG A 623 17.26 35.18 14.97
C ARG A 623 18.14 34.44 13.97
N LYS A 624 19.13 35.16 13.41
CA LYS A 624 20.01 34.68 12.33
C LYS A 624 21.00 33.60 12.77
N GLY A 625 21.27 33.43 14.06
CA GLY A 625 22.28 32.50 14.54
C GLY A 625 21.82 31.65 15.70
N VAL A 626 22.38 30.44 15.81
CA VAL A 626 22.16 29.49 16.88
C VAL A 626 23.51 28.88 17.30
N TYR A 627 23.76 28.76 18.59
CA TYR A 627 24.92 28.03 19.10
C TYR A 627 24.79 26.54 18.85
N ARG A 628 25.90 25.88 18.49
CA ARG A 628 25.89 24.45 18.17
C ARG A 628 25.38 23.60 19.33
N TRP A 629 25.82 23.85 20.56
CA TRP A 629 25.41 23.12 21.75
C TRP A 629 23.88 23.24 21.98
N GLU A 630 23.34 24.41 21.76
CA GLU A 630 21.91 24.67 21.93
C GLU A 630 21.08 24.01 20.84
N LEU A 631 21.57 24.05 19.59
CA LEU A 631 20.94 23.31 18.46
C LEU A 631 20.88 21.80 18.76
N LEU A 632 21.98 21.23 19.25
CA LEU A 632 22.02 19.81 19.61
C LEU A 632 21.06 19.48 20.77
N GLN A 633 20.93 20.39 21.75
CA GLN A 633 19.97 20.24 22.85
C GLN A 633 18.52 20.23 22.32
N ILE A 634 18.16 21.11 21.41
CA ILE A 634 16.83 21.17 20.81
C ILE A 634 16.54 19.88 20.01
N ILE A 635 17.52 19.44 19.20
CA ILE A 635 17.40 18.20 18.43
C ILE A 635 17.16 17.02 19.37
N GLN A 636 17.89 16.93 20.47
CA GLN A 636 17.73 15.88 21.47
C GLN A 636 16.33 15.90 22.10
N VAL A 637 15.81 17.07 22.50
CA VAL A 637 14.46 17.22 23.07
C VAL A 637 13.40 16.76 22.06
N PHE A 638 13.52 17.16 20.81
CA PHE A 638 12.57 16.76 19.77
C PHE A 638 12.65 15.26 19.45
N TYR A 639 13.85 14.71 19.41
CA TYR A 639 14.06 13.29 19.18
C TYR A 639 13.46 12.44 20.30
N GLU A 640 13.73 12.78 21.57
CA GLU A 640 13.14 12.11 22.75
C GLU A 640 11.60 12.19 22.75
N TYR A 641 11.05 13.36 22.38
CA TYR A 641 9.62 13.53 22.25
C TYR A 641 9.02 12.58 21.20
N LEU A 642 9.63 12.50 20.03
CA LEU A 642 9.17 11.63 18.94
C LEU A 642 9.27 10.15 19.31
N GLN A 643 10.33 9.75 20.01
CA GLN A 643 10.47 8.38 20.52
C GLN A 643 9.41 8.05 21.57
N ALA A 644 9.18 8.95 22.54
CA ALA A 644 8.17 8.76 23.58
C ALA A 644 6.75 8.59 23.02
N HIS A 645 6.48 9.15 21.83
CA HIS A 645 5.19 9.04 21.15
C HIS A 645 5.16 7.96 20.06
N GLY A 646 6.19 7.10 19.97
CA GLY A 646 6.21 5.97 19.01
C GLY A 646 6.19 6.38 17.54
N VAL A 647 6.71 7.57 17.21
CA VAL A 647 6.71 8.09 15.84
C VAL A 647 7.75 7.35 14.99
N LEU A 648 7.36 6.98 13.76
CA LEU A 648 8.25 6.32 12.82
C LEU A 648 9.43 7.21 12.44
N GLN A 649 10.62 6.66 12.53
CA GLN A 649 11.87 7.36 12.24
C GLN A 649 12.65 6.64 11.15
N ALA A 650 13.45 7.40 10.39
CA ALA A 650 14.38 6.83 9.44
C ALA A 650 15.48 6.03 10.16
N ASP A 651 15.90 4.88 9.61
CA ASP A 651 16.94 4.01 10.17
C ASP A 651 18.24 4.77 10.53
N SER A 652 18.54 5.83 9.76
CA SER A 652 19.73 6.67 10.03
C SER A 652 19.68 7.41 11.37
N LEU A 653 18.49 7.60 11.97
CA LEU A 653 18.31 8.21 13.28
C LEU A 653 18.60 7.26 14.44
N GLU A 654 18.84 5.97 14.22
CA GLU A 654 19.32 5.05 15.23
C GLU A 654 20.69 5.51 15.81
N ASN A 655 21.50 6.15 14.96
CA ASN A 655 22.72 6.84 15.39
C ASN A 655 22.53 8.36 15.25
N LEU A 656 21.77 8.96 16.20
CA LEU A 656 21.41 10.37 16.16
C LEU A 656 22.63 11.31 16.02
N PRO A 657 23.74 11.15 16.77
CA PRO A 657 24.87 12.07 16.64
C PRO A 657 25.47 12.10 15.23
N GLN A 658 25.65 10.94 14.62
CA GLN A 658 26.19 10.85 13.26
C GLN A 658 25.21 11.42 12.23
N ALA A 659 23.91 11.09 12.34
CA ALA A 659 22.87 11.56 11.43
C ALA A 659 22.74 13.09 11.47
N VAL A 660 22.88 13.69 12.65
CA VAL A 660 22.84 15.14 12.83
C VAL A 660 24.07 15.78 12.19
N GLU A 661 25.27 15.23 12.42
CA GLU A 661 26.52 15.75 11.86
C GLU A 661 26.49 15.71 10.32
N ASP A 662 26.12 14.57 9.74
CA ASP A 662 25.98 14.42 8.29
C ASP A 662 24.97 15.43 7.70
N THR A 663 23.89 15.68 8.45
CA THR A 663 22.87 16.64 8.04
C THR A 663 23.37 18.09 8.12
N LEU A 664 24.13 18.45 9.16
CA LEU A 664 24.72 19.78 9.29
C LEU A 664 25.73 20.04 8.15
N VAL A 665 26.61 19.09 7.86
CA VAL A 665 27.53 19.15 6.71
C VAL A 665 26.72 19.31 5.39
N LEU A 666 25.62 18.60 5.24
CA LEU A 666 24.74 18.76 4.09
C LEU A 666 24.12 20.17 4.03
N CYS A 667 23.67 20.72 5.15
CA CYS A 667 23.12 22.08 5.24
C CYS A 667 24.18 23.14 4.85
N GLU A 668 25.41 22.98 5.30
CA GLU A 668 26.54 23.85 4.94
C GLU A 668 26.85 23.78 3.44
N SER A 669 27.00 22.56 2.91
CA SER A 669 27.29 22.34 1.47
C SER A 669 26.23 22.97 0.56
N ARG A 670 25.00 23.05 1.06
CA ARG A 670 23.84 23.66 0.37
C ARG A 670 23.70 25.16 0.66
N LYS A 671 24.54 25.71 1.47
CA LYS A 671 24.49 27.11 1.93
C LYS A 671 23.16 27.48 2.59
N LEU A 672 22.60 26.55 3.36
CA LEU A 672 21.40 26.77 4.19
C LEU A 672 21.80 27.38 5.54
N ILE A 673 22.94 26.97 6.03
CA ILE A 673 23.62 27.50 7.20
C ILE A 673 25.06 27.83 6.85
N THR A 674 25.65 28.78 7.59
CA THR A 674 27.06 29.13 7.51
C THR A 674 27.65 29.04 8.89
N PRO A 675 28.76 28.33 9.09
CA PRO A 675 29.45 28.33 10.38
C PRO A 675 29.83 29.77 10.77
N ILE A 676 29.62 30.13 12.04
CA ILE A 676 30.09 31.36 12.61
C ILE A 676 31.52 31.09 13.06
N GLU A 677 32.48 31.75 12.37
CA GLU A 677 33.90 31.62 12.72
C GLU A 677 34.15 32.09 14.17
N LYS A 678 35.00 31.37 14.87
CA LYS A 678 35.43 31.68 16.23
C LYS A 678 36.28 32.97 16.21
N GLU A 679 35.96 33.95 17.06
CA GLU A 679 36.93 34.98 17.37
C GLU A 679 38.12 34.36 18.13
N GLU A 680 39.35 34.56 17.60
CA GLU A 680 40.57 34.02 18.20
C GLU A 680 40.74 34.59 19.63
N GLY A 681 40.74 33.74 20.63
CA GLY A 681 41.20 34.05 21.98
C GLY A 681 40.27 33.77 23.16
N LEU A 682 38.95 33.73 23.04
CA LEU A 682 38.06 33.54 24.22
C LEU A 682 37.11 32.32 24.08
N THR A 683 37.09 31.63 22.98
CA THR A 683 36.05 30.68 22.63
C THR A 683 36.50 29.21 22.55
N GLU A 684 37.78 28.92 22.57
CA GLU A 684 38.31 27.53 22.50
C GLU A 684 38.01 26.72 23.76
N GLU A 685 38.05 27.35 24.95
CA GLU A 685 37.73 26.66 26.22
C GLU A 685 36.24 26.42 26.43
N LEU A 686 35.34 27.15 25.75
CA LEU A 686 33.89 27.09 25.95
C LEU A 686 33.11 26.37 24.82
N GLY A 687 33.75 25.88 23.74
CA GLY A 687 33.10 25.17 22.68
C GLY A 687 32.01 25.94 21.90
N LEU A 688 32.08 27.26 21.87
CA LEU A 688 31.04 28.21 21.42
C LEU A 688 31.02 28.43 19.87
N GLY A 689 31.14 27.34 19.09
CA GLY A 689 30.82 27.42 17.67
C GLY A 689 29.31 27.51 17.44
N GLY A 690 28.90 28.16 16.34
CA GLY A 690 27.49 28.30 15.99
C GLY A 690 27.24 28.29 14.50
N TYR A 691 25.97 28.42 14.12
CA TYR A 691 25.55 28.51 12.73
C TYR A 691 24.71 29.75 12.49
N SER A 692 24.96 30.46 11.39
CA SER A 692 24.08 31.49 10.85
C SER A 692 23.15 30.89 9.83
N ILE A 693 21.87 31.23 9.87
CA ILE A 693 20.87 30.76 8.92
C ILE A 693 20.67 31.81 7.85
N ASP A 694 20.78 31.42 6.57
CA ASP A 694 20.42 32.28 5.45
C ASP A 694 18.92 32.55 5.43
N GLU A 695 18.52 33.77 5.72
CA GLU A 695 17.10 34.16 5.78
C GLU A 695 16.33 33.90 4.49
N THR A 696 17.00 33.98 3.34
CA THR A 696 16.35 33.68 2.05
C THR A 696 16.05 32.19 1.88
N LYS A 697 16.66 31.34 2.71
CA LYS A 697 16.49 29.87 2.70
C LYS A 697 15.53 29.37 3.80
N ARG A 698 15.16 30.23 4.76
CA ARG A 698 14.22 29.83 5.83
C ARG A 698 12.91 29.22 5.29
N PRO A 699 12.28 29.70 4.20
CA PRO A 699 11.10 29.05 3.63
C PRO A 699 11.36 27.61 3.13
N LEU A 700 12.61 27.28 2.72
CA LEU A 700 12.97 25.92 2.38
C LEU A 700 13.12 25.04 3.61
N LEU A 701 13.76 25.56 4.67
CA LEU A 701 13.85 24.83 5.94
C LEU A 701 12.44 24.59 6.50
N GLU A 702 11.52 25.56 6.37
CA GLU A 702 10.13 25.42 6.77
C GLU A 702 9.42 24.27 6.02
N TYR A 703 9.66 24.12 4.73
CA TYR A 703 9.10 22.99 3.97
C TYR A 703 9.42 21.65 4.63
N TYR A 704 10.66 21.45 5.07
CA TYR A 704 11.09 20.21 5.71
C TYR A 704 10.62 20.11 7.17
N LYS A 705 10.62 21.19 7.93
CA LYS A 705 9.98 21.26 9.26
C LYS A 705 8.53 20.81 9.17
N ASN A 706 7.80 21.29 8.20
CA ASN A 706 6.38 21.01 8.02
C ASN A 706 6.08 19.54 7.66
N ASN A 707 7.06 18.78 7.18
CA ASN A 707 6.90 17.34 6.98
C ASN A 707 6.63 16.59 8.30
N ILE A 708 7.11 17.14 9.44
CA ILE A 708 7.01 16.51 10.76
C ILE A 708 6.27 17.38 11.79
N LEU A 709 5.87 18.60 11.42
CA LEU A 709 5.23 19.56 12.34
C LEU A 709 3.94 18.99 12.97
N HIS A 710 3.20 18.18 12.25
CA HIS A 710 1.94 17.60 12.72
C HIS A 710 2.13 16.73 13.99
N PHE A 711 3.30 16.13 14.20
CA PHE A 711 3.61 15.41 15.43
C PHE A 711 3.76 16.32 16.66
N PHE A 712 4.27 17.52 16.43
CA PHE A 712 4.51 18.50 17.51
C PHE A 712 3.35 19.45 17.73
N LEU A 713 2.38 19.50 16.81
CA LEU A 713 1.37 20.55 16.77
C LEU A 713 0.54 20.69 18.06
N PRO A 714 -0.01 19.60 18.66
CA PRO A 714 -0.73 19.70 19.92
C PRO A 714 0.17 20.23 21.04
N THR A 715 1.39 19.72 21.15
CA THR A 715 2.37 20.12 22.17
C THR A 715 2.81 21.56 21.96
N SER A 716 2.97 22.01 20.71
CA SER A 716 3.28 23.42 20.41
C SER A 716 2.15 24.34 20.88
N MET A 717 0.89 23.96 20.65
CA MET A 717 -0.27 24.75 21.07
C MET A 717 -0.42 24.81 22.59
N VAL A 718 -0.25 23.69 23.30
CA VAL A 718 -0.24 23.65 24.78
C VAL A 718 0.91 24.49 25.31
N SER A 719 2.10 24.38 24.75
CA SER A 719 3.27 25.20 25.15
C SER A 719 3.00 26.68 24.98
N MET A 720 2.35 27.08 23.88
CA MET A 720 1.96 28.47 23.66
C MET A 720 0.89 28.95 24.65
N ALA A 721 -0.10 28.10 24.96
CA ALA A 721 -1.13 28.41 25.94
C ALA A 721 -0.50 28.68 27.33
N ILE A 722 0.44 27.82 27.76
CA ILE A 722 1.18 28.02 29.03
C ILE A 722 2.00 29.32 28.99
N LEU A 723 2.77 29.52 27.90
CA LEU A 723 3.63 30.70 27.78
C LEU A 723 2.88 32.01 27.62
N ALA A 724 1.62 31.99 27.18
CA ALA A 724 0.75 33.18 27.06
C ALA A 724 0.18 33.65 28.43
N ARG A 725 0.40 32.90 29.52
CA ARG A 725 -0.05 33.28 30.85
C ARG A 725 0.88 34.33 31.48
N GLN A 726 0.28 35.14 32.35
CA GLN A 726 1.03 36.06 33.18
C GLN A 726 1.34 35.37 34.51
N GLY A 727 2.57 34.85 34.67
CA GLY A 727 2.99 34.12 35.81
C GLY A 727 3.44 32.70 35.54
N PHE A 728 3.90 32.01 36.59
CA PHE A 728 4.40 30.63 36.46
C PHE A 728 3.32 29.58 36.78
N GLU A 729 2.24 29.99 37.46
CA GLU A 729 1.16 29.08 37.84
C GLU A 729 -0.02 29.19 36.87
N PHE A 730 -0.63 28.04 36.57
CA PHE A 730 -1.79 27.95 35.68
C PHE A 730 -2.63 26.73 36.03
N GLU A 731 -3.88 26.79 35.65
CA GLU A 731 -4.87 25.72 35.82
C GLU A 731 -5.13 24.98 34.49
N ARG A 732 -5.39 23.68 34.59
CA ARG A 732 -5.64 22.80 33.45
C ARG A 732 -6.76 23.37 32.53
N HIS A 733 -7.89 23.81 33.13
CA HIS A 733 -9.02 24.28 32.34
C HIS A 733 -8.67 25.47 31.43
N GLN A 734 -7.81 26.37 31.92
CA GLN A 734 -7.35 27.53 31.16
C GLN A 734 -6.53 27.12 29.93
N ILE A 735 -5.70 26.09 30.07
CA ILE A 735 -4.90 25.56 28.96
C ILE A 735 -5.80 24.86 27.94
N LEU A 736 -6.82 24.12 28.41
CA LEU A 736 -7.81 23.48 27.55
C LEU A 736 -8.61 24.48 26.71
N GLU A 737 -9.05 25.57 27.31
CA GLU A 737 -9.76 26.66 26.61
C GLU A 737 -8.87 27.25 25.50
N ASP A 738 -7.62 27.58 25.83
CA ASP A 738 -6.68 28.13 24.86
C ASP A 738 -6.30 27.15 23.75
N PHE A 739 -6.13 25.88 24.11
CA PHE A 739 -5.85 24.82 23.15
C PHE A 739 -7.01 24.65 22.16
N SER A 740 -8.24 24.58 22.67
CA SER A 740 -9.44 24.46 21.85
C SER A 740 -9.64 25.67 20.94
N PHE A 741 -9.36 26.88 21.48
CA PHE A 741 -9.35 28.11 20.67
C PHE A 741 -8.34 28.03 19.52
N LEU A 742 -7.11 27.62 19.79
CA LEU A 742 -6.06 27.50 18.78
C LEU A 742 -6.41 26.44 17.72
N GLN A 743 -6.95 25.29 18.12
CA GLN A 743 -7.40 24.27 17.17
C GLN A 743 -8.49 24.81 16.23
N ASP A 744 -9.54 25.43 16.75
CA ASP A 744 -10.60 26.01 15.91
C ASP A 744 -10.09 27.18 15.04
N PHE A 745 -9.16 27.97 15.57
CA PHE A 745 -8.58 29.11 14.86
C PHE A 745 -7.67 28.70 13.70
N PHE A 746 -6.99 27.54 13.79
CA PHE A 746 -6.10 27.03 12.75
C PHE A 746 -6.65 25.83 11.98
N LYS A 747 -7.95 25.54 12.06
CA LYS A 747 -8.61 24.41 11.37
C LYS A 747 -8.51 24.45 9.83
N ASN A 748 -8.31 25.63 9.25
CA ASN A 748 -8.08 25.78 7.81
C ASN A 748 -6.59 25.60 7.43
N GLU A 749 -5.69 25.55 8.42
CA GLU A 749 -4.25 25.41 8.23
C GLU A 749 -3.77 23.99 8.47
N PHE A 750 -4.36 23.29 9.44
CA PHE A 750 -3.97 21.95 9.86
C PHE A 750 -5.17 21.01 9.96
N ILE A 751 -4.88 19.74 9.85
CA ILE A 751 -5.83 18.65 10.11
C ILE A 751 -5.47 18.08 11.47
N PHE A 752 -6.35 18.32 12.44
CA PHE A 752 -6.18 17.84 13.80
C PHE A 752 -6.68 16.40 13.94
N SER A 753 -6.19 15.71 14.98
CA SER A 753 -6.70 14.39 15.37
C SER A 753 -8.14 14.50 15.87
N ASP A 754 -8.93 13.44 15.63
CA ASP A 754 -10.29 13.32 16.19
C ASP A 754 -10.29 12.96 17.68
N SER A 755 -9.10 12.83 18.30
CA SER A 755 -8.97 12.58 19.73
C SER A 755 -9.54 13.76 20.52
N ASP A 756 -10.19 13.44 21.63
CA ASP A 756 -10.76 14.44 22.52
C ASP A 756 -9.70 15.47 22.98
N PRO A 757 -9.99 16.79 22.87
CA PRO A 757 -9.07 17.84 23.29
C PRO A 757 -8.61 17.75 24.74
N GLU A 758 -9.49 17.31 25.67
CA GLU A 758 -9.13 17.12 27.06
C GLU A 758 -8.05 16.07 27.21
N SER A 759 -8.25 14.90 26.60
CA SER A 759 -7.28 13.81 26.60
C SER A 759 -5.94 14.22 25.99
N GLN A 760 -5.94 15.03 24.93
CA GLN A 760 -4.71 15.54 24.33
C GLN A 760 -3.95 16.45 25.29
N VAL A 761 -4.62 17.40 25.95
CA VAL A 761 -4.01 18.31 26.91
C VAL A 761 -3.47 17.54 28.10
N ASP A 762 -4.23 16.57 28.64
CA ASP A 762 -3.80 15.76 29.78
C ASP A 762 -2.53 14.96 29.48
N ASN A 763 -2.48 14.29 28.33
CA ASN A 763 -1.32 13.52 27.91
C ASN A 763 -0.06 14.42 27.78
N ILE A 764 -0.22 15.63 27.24
CA ILE A 764 0.89 16.58 27.09
C ILE A 764 1.34 17.13 28.44
N LEU A 765 0.42 17.49 29.33
CA LEU A 765 0.77 17.95 30.68
C LEU A 765 1.44 16.83 31.47
N GLN A 766 0.99 15.60 31.35
CA GLN A 766 1.63 14.44 31.96
C GLN A 766 3.04 14.23 31.42
N TYR A 767 3.25 14.34 30.10
CA TYR A 767 4.56 14.27 29.47
C TYR A 767 5.48 15.38 30.03
N PHE A 768 5.02 16.61 30.06
CA PHE A 768 5.81 17.73 30.61
C PHE A 768 6.10 17.58 32.10
N ASN A 769 5.16 17.05 32.90
CA ASN A 769 5.36 16.77 34.32
C ASN A 769 6.41 15.67 34.51
N SER A 770 6.41 14.61 33.73
CA SER A 770 7.39 13.52 33.79
C SER A 770 8.81 14.00 33.46
N ARG A 771 8.96 15.06 32.68
CA ARG A 771 10.23 15.69 32.35
C ARG A 771 10.64 16.82 33.30
N GLY A 772 9.79 17.16 34.27
CA GLY A 772 10.03 18.29 35.18
C GLY A 772 9.91 19.66 34.48
N VAL A 773 9.26 19.73 33.32
CA VAL A 773 8.98 21.00 32.59
C VAL A 773 7.90 21.78 33.35
N VAL A 774 6.85 21.10 33.74
CA VAL A 774 5.81 21.60 34.65
C VAL A 774 5.75 20.71 35.88
N ILE A 775 5.32 21.26 37.01
CA ILE A 775 5.19 20.55 38.27
C ILE A 775 3.72 20.64 38.69
N ASN A 776 3.07 19.51 38.91
CA ASN A 776 1.71 19.47 39.42
C ASN A 776 1.73 19.85 40.91
N LEU A 777 1.08 20.95 41.27
CA LEU A 777 1.01 21.47 42.62
C LEU A 777 -0.09 20.81 43.46
N ASP A 778 -1.24 20.58 42.82
CA ASP A 778 -2.39 19.92 43.43
C ASP A 778 -3.08 19.02 42.41
N PRO A 779 -2.94 17.69 42.53
CA PRO A 779 -3.59 16.75 41.65
C PRO A 779 -5.14 16.87 41.63
N GLN A 780 -5.75 17.31 42.77
CA GLN A 780 -7.20 17.43 42.86
C GLN A 780 -7.69 18.72 42.20
N ALA A 781 -6.96 19.83 42.34
CA ALA A 781 -7.29 21.10 41.71
C ALA A 781 -6.76 21.22 40.31
N ALA A 782 -5.98 20.24 39.81
CA ALA A 782 -5.33 20.24 38.49
C ALA A 782 -4.59 21.55 38.20
N SER A 783 -3.83 22.03 39.23
CA SER A 783 -3.00 23.23 39.14
C SER A 783 -1.52 22.87 38.93
N TYR A 784 -0.83 23.65 38.13
CA TYR A 784 0.54 23.40 37.70
C TYR A 784 1.38 24.67 37.87
N THR A 785 2.68 24.47 38.08
CA THR A 785 3.67 25.56 38.02
C THR A 785 4.73 25.22 36.97
N LEU A 786 5.23 26.25 36.31
CA LEU A 786 6.31 26.14 35.33
C LEU A 786 7.67 26.14 36.03
N SER A 787 8.52 25.16 35.74
CA SER A 787 9.91 25.15 36.26
C SER A 787 10.79 26.15 35.51
N ALA A 788 11.90 26.57 36.11
CA ALA A 788 12.84 27.49 35.47
C ALA A 788 13.47 26.91 34.18
N SER A 789 13.78 25.61 34.15
CA SER A 789 14.27 24.91 32.96
C SER A 789 13.15 24.68 31.94
N GLY A 790 11.90 24.51 32.39
CA GLY A 790 10.72 24.25 31.56
C GLY A 790 10.39 25.41 30.65
N LEU A 791 10.62 26.65 31.06
CA LEU A 791 10.41 27.82 30.22
C LEU A 791 11.15 27.71 28.87
N LYS A 792 12.38 27.21 28.91
CA LYS A 792 13.22 27.04 27.71
C LYS A 792 12.68 25.93 26.81
N GLU A 793 12.32 24.77 27.40
CA GLU A 793 11.80 23.63 26.65
C GLU A 793 10.44 23.92 26.01
N LEU A 794 9.52 24.57 26.76
CA LEU A 794 8.23 25.02 26.18
C LEU A 794 8.44 25.99 25.01
N SER A 795 9.45 26.89 25.11
CA SER A 795 9.77 27.81 24.03
C SER A 795 10.21 27.10 22.76
N TYR A 796 10.89 25.94 22.84
CA TYR A 796 11.27 25.17 21.67
C TYR A 796 10.04 24.65 20.92
N PHE A 797 9.07 24.05 21.62
CA PHE A 797 7.84 23.58 21.00
C PHE A 797 6.96 24.73 20.48
N ALA A 798 6.78 25.79 21.25
CA ALA A 798 5.98 26.95 20.84
C ALA A 798 6.54 27.63 19.58
N ASN A 799 7.86 27.74 19.49
CA ASN A 799 8.55 28.35 18.35
C ASN A 799 8.35 27.63 17.02
N LEU A 800 8.04 26.32 17.01
CA LEU A 800 7.67 25.59 15.80
C LEU A 800 6.41 26.14 15.11
N PHE A 801 5.55 26.81 15.89
CA PHE A 801 4.24 27.26 15.44
C PHE A 801 4.11 28.79 15.27
N TYR A 802 4.99 29.58 15.84
CA TYR A 802 4.87 31.06 15.85
C TYR A 802 4.78 31.70 14.46
N ASN A 803 5.43 31.13 13.44
CA ASN A 803 5.34 31.67 12.07
C ASN A 803 3.91 31.69 11.52
N TYR A 804 3.04 30.76 11.96
CA TYR A 804 1.61 30.75 11.59
C TYR A 804 0.85 31.86 12.31
N LEU A 805 1.10 32.07 13.58
CA LEU A 805 0.52 33.20 14.31
C LEU A 805 0.93 34.53 13.70
N GLU A 806 2.21 34.71 13.37
CA GLU A 806 2.70 35.92 12.73
C GLU A 806 2.05 36.13 11.35
N SER A 807 1.85 35.05 10.56
CA SER A 807 1.15 35.11 9.28
C SER A 807 -0.29 35.61 9.44
N TYR A 808 -1.03 35.06 10.43
CA TYR A 808 -2.40 35.47 10.71
C TYR A 808 -2.46 36.91 11.24
N TRP A 809 -1.47 37.31 12.07
CA TRP A 809 -1.30 38.68 12.50
C TRP A 809 -1.08 39.64 11.33
N ILE A 810 -0.22 39.32 10.37
CA ILE A 810 -0.01 40.12 9.15
C ILE A 810 -1.31 40.34 8.41
N VAL A 811 -2.13 39.31 8.22
CA VAL A 811 -3.43 39.42 7.57
C VAL A 811 -4.36 40.32 8.38
N PHE A 812 -4.41 40.10 9.70
CA PHE A 812 -5.22 40.94 10.60
C PHE A 812 -4.85 42.42 10.54
N ARG A 813 -3.54 42.74 10.63
CA ARG A 813 -3.03 44.10 10.50
C ARG A 813 -3.34 44.72 9.15
N SER A 814 -3.45 43.92 8.11
CA SER A 814 -3.74 44.35 6.75
C SER A 814 -5.20 44.75 6.52
N MET A 815 -6.12 44.34 7.40
CA MET A 815 -7.55 44.65 7.25
C MET A 815 -7.88 46.16 7.30
N LYS A 816 -7.06 46.99 7.93
CA LYS A 816 -7.20 48.43 7.91
C LYS A 816 -7.32 49.02 6.50
N TYR A 817 -6.76 48.33 5.50
CA TYR A 817 -6.82 48.77 4.10
C TYR A 817 -8.14 48.41 3.38
N LEU A 818 -9.00 47.63 4.02
CA LEU A 818 -10.37 47.36 3.58
C LEU A 818 -11.37 48.45 4.02
N GLN A 819 -10.95 49.38 4.89
CA GLN A 819 -11.82 50.48 5.36
C GLN A 819 -12.28 51.41 4.24
N LYS A 820 -11.40 51.66 3.22
CA LYS A 820 -11.65 52.63 2.18
C LYS A 820 -12.49 52.10 1.04
N LYS A 821 -12.31 50.82 0.64
CA LYS A 821 -13.05 50.19 -0.46
C LYS A 821 -12.85 48.67 -0.43
N PRO A 822 -13.83 47.88 -0.92
CA PRO A 822 -13.66 46.45 -1.19
C PRO A 822 -12.48 46.21 -2.15
N ARG A 823 -11.78 45.08 -2.00
CA ARG A 823 -10.65 44.69 -2.86
C ARG A 823 -10.82 43.28 -3.37
N SER A 824 -10.36 43.06 -4.61
CA SER A 824 -10.26 41.71 -5.15
C SER A 824 -9.23 40.90 -4.35
N GLU A 825 -9.43 39.57 -4.27
CA GLU A 825 -8.52 38.66 -3.56
C GLU A 825 -7.07 38.87 -3.99
N LYS A 826 -6.82 38.93 -5.31
CA LYS A 826 -5.48 39.11 -5.86
C LYS A 826 -4.82 40.45 -5.44
N GLU A 827 -5.60 41.55 -5.42
CA GLU A 827 -5.09 42.87 -4.99
C GLU A 827 -4.82 42.88 -3.49
N PHE A 828 -5.68 42.21 -2.72
CA PHE A 828 -5.55 42.19 -1.27
C PHE A 828 -4.35 41.32 -0.83
N LEU A 829 -4.14 40.15 -1.42
CA LEU A 829 -2.97 39.32 -1.17
C LEU A 829 -1.66 40.05 -1.48
N LYS A 830 -1.56 40.75 -2.60
CA LYS A 830 -0.39 41.60 -2.89
C LYS A 830 -0.16 42.65 -1.80
N ARG A 831 -1.25 43.25 -1.28
CA ARG A 831 -1.15 44.25 -0.21
C ARG A 831 -0.70 43.63 1.11
N ILE A 832 -1.25 42.48 1.47
CA ILE A 832 -0.85 41.70 2.65
C ILE A 832 0.64 41.39 2.59
N GLN A 833 1.15 40.90 1.44
CA GLN A 833 2.57 40.61 1.23
C GLN A 833 3.45 41.88 1.47
N SER A 834 3.08 43.02 0.90
CA SER A 834 3.81 44.27 1.09
C SER A 834 3.82 44.74 2.55
N ILE A 835 2.68 44.54 3.26
CA ILE A 835 2.59 44.88 4.69
C ILE A 835 3.42 43.96 5.53
N GLY A 836 3.36 42.64 5.24
CA GLY A 836 4.18 41.63 5.92
C GLY A 836 5.67 41.98 5.83
N GLN A 837 6.17 42.31 4.64
CA GLN A 837 7.53 42.74 4.45
C GLN A 837 7.87 44.00 5.25
N LYS A 838 6.92 44.95 5.38
CA LYS A 838 7.12 46.16 6.21
C LYS A 838 7.16 45.79 7.70
N LEU A 839 6.25 44.94 8.18
CA LEU A 839 6.20 44.49 9.59
C LEU A 839 7.48 43.71 9.96
N TYR A 840 7.99 42.90 9.04
CA TYR A 840 9.25 42.24 9.22
C TYR A 840 10.44 43.21 9.36
N LYS A 841 10.51 44.21 8.48
CA LYS A 841 11.57 45.24 8.57
C LYS A 841 11.48 46.08 9.85
N LEU A 842 10.29 46.22 10.44
CA LEU A 842 10.08 46.93 11.70
C LEU A 842 10.30 46.06 12.94
N GLY A 843 10.59 44.75 12.77
CA GLY A 843 10.73 43.80 13.86
C GLY A 843 9.41 43.44 14.56
N GLU A 844 8.24 43.80 13.98
CA GLU A 844 6.94 43.34 14.47
C GLU A 844 6.64 41.90 14.03
N VAL A 845 7.23 41.41 12.99
CA VAL A 845 7.28 40.02 12.54
C VAL A 845 8.75 39.61 12.53
N GLU A 846 9.07 38.52 13.16
CA GLU A 846 10.45 38.06 13.33
C GLU A 846 10.88 36.99 12.33
N ARG A 847 9.92 36.32 11.70
CA ARG A 847 10.16 35.14 10.84
C ARG A 847 9.79 35.42 9.38
N THR A 848 10.75 35.23 8.47
CA THR A 848 10.51 35.38 7.02
C THR A 848 9.55 34.33 6.48
N GLU A 849 9.51 33.14 7.05
CA GLU A 849 8.59 32.06 6.72
C GLU A 849 7.10 32.40 7.02
N ALA A 850 6.86 33.41 7.87
CA ALA A 850 5.52 33.95 8.10
C ALA A 850 4.94 34.70 6.89
N LEU A 851 5.76 35.03 5.88
CA LEU A 851 5.38 35.76 4.65
C LEU A 851 4.83 34.81 3.57
N SER A 852 4.09 33.78 3.96
CA SER A 852 3.55 32.73 3.08
C SER A 852 2.18 33.12 2.50
N GLU A 853 2.07 33.25 1.16
CA GLU A 853 0.80 33.54 0.49
C GLU A 853 -0.24 32.45 0.75
N ALA A 854 0.18 31.17 0.83
CA ALA A 854 -0.72 30.05 1.12
C ALA A 854 -1.36 30.18 2.51
N THR A 855 -0.56 30.56 3.52
CA THR A 855 -1.05 30.78 4.88
C THR A 855 -1.95 32.04 4.95
N PHE A 856 -1.65 33.09 4.19
CA PHE A 856 -2.53 34.26 4.08
C PHE A 856 -3.91 33.92 3.49
N GLN A 857 -3.95 33.02 2.49
CA GLN A 857 -5.22 32.56 1.91
C GLN A 857 -6.05 31.76 2.94
N ASN A 858 -5.41 30.92 3.74
CA ASN A 858 -6.06 30.15 4.80
C ASN A 858 -6.59 31.09 5.92
N ALA A 859 -5.80 32.09 6.31
CA ALA A 859 -6.22 33.10 7.28
C ALA A 859 -7.42 33.90 6.78
N LEU A 860 -7.40 34.35 5.50
CA LEU A 860 -8.54 35.05 4.90
C LEU A 860 -9.81 34.20 4.83
N LYS A 861 -9.66 32.90 4.59
CA LYS A 861 -10.78 31.97 4.61
C LYS A 861 -11.38 31.89 6.02
N LEU A 862 -10.55 31.67 7.06
CA LEU A 862 -11.00 31.64 8.45
C LEU A 862 -11.65 32.96 8.86
N PHE A 863 -11.02 34.09 8.53
CA PHE A 863 -11.55 35.40 8.90
C PHE A 863 -12.89 35.69 8.25
N GLY A 864 -13.13 35.13 7.04
CA GLY A 864 -14.44 35.14 6.41
C GLY A 864 -15.48 34.31 7.16
N GLU A 865 -15.08 33.10 7.60
CA GLU A 865 -15.94 32.19 8.40
C GLU A 865 -16.29 32.77 9.78
N LYS A 866 -15.34 33.46 10.41
CA LYS A 866 -15.51 34.10 11.73
C LYS A 866 -16.12 35.51 11.70
N GLY A 867 -16.54 36.02 10.53
CA GLY A 867 -17.13 37.36 10.40
C GLY A 867 -16.12 38.49 10.56
N ILE A 868 -14.83 38.24 10.68
CA ILE A 868 -13.77 39.25 10.82
C ILE A 868 -13.57 40.03 9.51
N VAL A 869 -13.93 39.43 8.38
CA VAL A 869 -13.94 40.07 7.06
C VAL A 869 -15.13 39.57 6.25
N LEU A 870 -15.78 40.43 5.47
CA LEU A 870 -16.86 40.03 4.57
C LEU A 870 -16.29 39.57 3.23
N LYS A 871 -16.60 38.33 2.85
CA LYS A 871 -16.25 37.73 1.56
C LYS A 871 -17.48 37.74 0.66
N LYS A 872 -17.42 38.46 -0.47
CA LYS A 872 -18.45 38.43 -1.52
C LYS A 872 -17.90 37.67 -2.73
N SER A 873 -18.50 36.50 -3.01
CA SER A 873 -18.23 35.75 -4.24
C SER A 873 -19.35 36.02 -5.24
N PRO A 874 -19.05 36.52 -6.43
CA PRO A 874 -20.07 36.83 -7.42
C PRO A 874 -20.69 35.55 -7.98
N GLU A 875 -21.98 35.54 -8.22
CA GLU A 875 -22.68 34.55 -9.02
C GLU A 875 -22.26 34.73 -10.49
N GLY A 876 -21.16 34.07 -10.94
CA GLY A 876 -20.67 34.15 -12.31
C GLY A 876 -19.16 34.41 -12.44
N LYS A 877 -18.71 35.03 -13.57
CA LYS A 877 -17.27 35.21 -13.90
C LYS A 877 -16.55 36.30 -13.11
N GLY A 878 -17.15 36.89 -12.07
CA GLY A 878 -16.51 37.92 -11.28
C GLY A 878 -15.41 37.44 -10.34
N ALA A 879 -14.56 38.35 -9.83
CA ALA A 879 -13.55 38.01 -8.83
C ALA A 879 -14.12 38.11 -7.41
N THR A 880 -13.74 37.19 -6.52
CA THR A 880 -14.02 37.26 -5.09
C THR A 880 -13.47 38.57 -4.52
N THR A 881 -14.28 39.29 -3.74
CA THR A 881 -13.91 40.55 -3.10
C THR A 881 -14.01 40.46 -1.59
N PHE A 882 -13.13 41.16 -0.90
CA PHE A 882 -13.12 41.30 0.54
C PHE A 882 -13.47 42.75 0.94
N SER A 883 -14.26 42.87 1.99
CA SER A 883 -14.63 44.16 2.59
C SER A 883 -14.66 44.07 4.12
N ARG A 884 -14.63 45.21 4.78
CA ARG A 884 -14.75 45.27 6.24
C ARG A 884 -16.20 45.05 6.66
N PRO A 885 -16.49 44.29 7.74
CA PRO A 885 -17.81 44.21 8.33
C PRO A 885 -18.18 45.55 9.05
N GLU A 886 -19.46 45.81 9.25
CA GLU A 886 -19.92 46.95 10.04
C GLU A 886 -19.75 46.72 11.53
N ASP A 887 -19.96 45.46 11.98
CA ASP A 887 -19.73 45.04 13.35
C ASP A 887 -18.23 44.68 13.54
N GLU A 888 -17.62 45.26 14.56
CA GLU A 888 -16.20 45.10 14.87
C GLU A 888 -15.92 44.19 16.07
N ASP A 889 -16.92 43.66 16.75
CA ASP A 889 -16.76 42.87 17.98
C ASP A 889 -15.89 41.62 17.74
N ALA A 890 -16.18 40.88 16.69
CA ALA A 890 -15.39 39.73 16.30
C ALA A 890 -13.92 40.10 16.02
N ARG A 891 -13.70 41.17 15.30
CA ARG A 891 -12.36 41.65 14.98
C ARG A 891 -11.58 42.04 16.24
N GLU A 892 -12.23 42.77 17.16
CA GLU A 892 -11.59 43.17 18.40
C GLU A 892 -11.24 41.98 19.30
N TYR A 893 -12.19 41.03 19.44
CA TYR A 893 -11.95 39.78 20.19
C TYR A 893 -10.75 38.99 19.64
N TYR A 894 -10.78 38.63 18.34
CA TYR A 894 -9.72 37.85 17.75
C TYR A 894 -8.38 38.62 17.68
N GLY A 895 -8.42 39.95 17.53
CA GLY A 895 -7.22 40.79 17.59
C GLY A 895 -6.55 40.75 18.96
N ARG A 896 -7.31 40.82 20.06
CA ARG A 896 -6.82 40.66 21.44
C ARG A 896 -6.23 39.26 21.67
N GLN A 897 -6.91 38.21 21.21
CA GLN A 897 -6.40 36.83 21.33
C GLN A 897 -5.06 36.64 20.58
N LEU A 898 -4.97 37.09 19.33
CA LEU A 898 -3.72 36.99 18.57
C LEU A 898 -2.57 37.76 19.24
N ALA A 899 -2.84 39.01 19.73
CA ALA A 899 -1.85 39.80 20.44
C ALA A 899 -1.35 39.10 21.71
N ARG A 900 -2.27 38.48 22.46
CA ARG A 900 -1.93 37.71 23.69
C ARG A 900 -0.96 36.56 23.41
N PHE A 901 -1.24 35.74 22.40
CA PHE A 901 -0.37 34.63 22.04
C PHE A 901 0.97 35.08 21.44
N LEU A 902 1.00 36.26 20.80
CA LEU A 902 2.24 36.87 20.32
C LEU A 902 3.00 37.65 21.41
N ARG A 903 2.48 37.70 22.66
CA ARG A 903 3.05 38.48 23.79
C ARG A 903 3.25 39.96 23.46
N ARG A 904 2.27 40.58 22.85
CA ARG A 904 2.28 41.98 22.40
C ARG A 904 1.25 42.85 23.12
#